data_ee358cb5a6bc79b02a763b4259f8189d
#
_entry.id   ee358cb5a6bc79b02a763b4259f8189d
#
_cell.length_a   1.000
_cell.length_b   1.000
_cell.length_c   1.000
_cell.angle_alpha   90.00
_cell.angle_beta   90.00
_cell.angle_gamma   90.00
#
_symmetry.space_group_name_H-M   'P 1'
#
loop_
_entity.id
_entity.type
_entity.pdbx_description
1 polymer ?
#
loop_
_entity_poly.entity_id
_entity_poly.type
_entity_poly.pdbx_seq_one_letter_code
_entity_poly.pdbx_strand_id
1 'polypeptide(L)'
;MEETPVPQARFQKITGQKMISRRGLLVGTMAAALMASKAPTVRPALGKPRPPITPRIPRRTLQLGRVRTDDYAWLKPNNWKEVWRDPRVLDPKILAYLEEENRYCDTVLRPTGRLQRELFAEMKARIPEKLDTPPIVDGPWAYFAQFKPGAQHPRYLRQSRNGGPAVVLLDADERAAGLKFLNIRNPTHSPDHQLFAWAEDTTGAEKFAIRVKDLATGEILPGGPTDAFGQFAFSSDSQYLFWTWRDPNSRPRKLYRRRARGGPDTLVYEETDPGYLMEIARSASGDFLFVSSRNDVTSEVRVIDGHKPVADPILVAPRKAGVDYSIEHWGDRFVMRTNGDDAEDYKLLCSPVASPRGPWAPWIPARPGRTITELYPRSGLFAWLERVEGNLHVMAADDHGKTYEPVTFGEAAYKLTVQPTEYGADFLLIALESPRMPPQWIRCDLRTGTQTILSSENVPGSRPKNAYALKRLHARASDGALVPVTVLHSTITKLDGAAPLLLTGYGAYGYSYETGYSASLLALIDRGWIWAVAHVRGGSEKGREWFEAARQLKKKTSFTDFLSCAEMLIASRHSRAKRIALHGFSAGGLLVGAAANMRPDLWSAVIGQAPFVDMLNTMSDATHPLVPLTRPVWGDPLADAAAYDYIASYSPYENVRTQPYPAVLATTAIGDDRVGFWEPAKWVANLRRHSTSGKPILLHTETSGGHQGASGRFDELAQLARMYAFAIWQTEA
;
A
#
# COMPACT_ATOMS: atom_id res chain seq x y z
N MET A 1 -8.70 7.44 4.92
CA MET A 1 -7.88 7.25 3.73
C MET A 1 -7.89 5.75 3.48
N GLU A 2 -8.79 5.29 2.66
CA GLU A 2 -8.46 4.06 1.97
C GLU A 2 -7.23 4.41 1.14
N GLU A 3 -6.08 3.87 1.54
CA GLU A 3 -5.17 3.46 0.52
C GLU A 3 -6.01 2.48 -0.30
N THR A 4 -6.63 2.97 -1.39
CA THR A 4 -6.94 2.06 -2.48
C THR A 4 -5.68 1.23 -2.59
N PRO A 5 -5.73 -0.08 -2.43
CA PRO A 5 -4.58 -0.88 -2.77
C PRO A 5 -4.29 -0.47 -4.20
N VAL A 6 -3.21 0.29 -4.37
CA VAL A 6 -2.55 0.32 -5.67
C VAL A 6 -2.43 -1.16 -5.93
N PRO A 7 -3.04 -1.70 -7.00
CA PRO A 7 -2.79 -3.08 -7.34
C PRO A 7 -1.28 -3.14 -7.32
N GLN A 8 -0.71 -3.93 -6.40
CA GLN A 8 0.68 -4.28 -6.52
C GLN A 8 0.75 -4.86 -7.91
N ALA A 9 1.24 -4.03 -8.83
CA ALA A 9 1.44 -4.43 -10.18
C ALA A 9 2.44 -5.58 -10.08
N ARG A 10 1.92 -6.79 -10.08
CA ARG A 10 2.69 -8.02 -10.15
C ARG A 10 3.11 -8.15 -11.59
N PHE A 11 4.34 -7.91 -11.81
CA PHE A 11 4.88 -7.87 -13.13
C PHE A 11 6.10 -8.75 -13.31
N GLN A 12 6.09 -9.37 -14.42
CA GLN A 12 7.04 -10.39 -14.80
C GLN A 12 7.62 -10.25 -16.20
N LYS A 13 8.79 -10.63 -16.25
CA LYS A 13 9.82 -11.21 -17.09
C LYS A 13 9.67 -11.35 -18.59
N ILE A 14 10.81 -11.45 -19.26
CA ILE A 14 11.26 -12.56 -20.14
C ILE A 14 12.78 -12.57 -20.30
N THR A 15 13.34 -13.78 -20.22
CA THR A 15 14.70 -14.12 -20.63
C THR A 15 14.72 -14.60 -22.07
N GLY A 16 15.76 -14.28 -22.80
CA GLY A 16 16.09 -14.91 -24.06
C GLY A 16 17.58 -15.14 -24.18
N GLN A 17 17.99 -16.39 -24.06
CA GLN A 17 19.32 -16.86 -24.39
C GLN A 17 19.54 -16.92 -25.90
N LYS A 18 20.75 -16.64 -26.35
CA LYS A 18 21.43 -17.46 -27.38
C LYS A 18 22.91 -17.51 -27.17
N MET A 19 23.39 -18.72 -26.99
CA MET A 19 24.78 -19.10 -27.07
C MET A 19 25.33 -18.93 -28.49
N ILE A 20 26.57 -18.53 -28.61
CA ILE A 20 27.45 -18.92 -29.72
C ILE A 20 28.80 -19.35 -29.15
N SER A 21 29.09 -20.60 -29.40
CA SER A 21 30.37 -21.22 -29.16
C SER A 21 31.42 -20.77 -30.19
N ARG A 22 32.66 -20.63 -29.78
CA ARG A 22 33.82 -21.07 -30.62
C ARG A 22 35.03 -21.38 -29.75
N ARG A 23 35.52 -22.59 -29.96
CA ARG A 23 36.79 -23.14 -29.52
C ARG A 23 37.96 -22.36 -30.17
N GLY A 24 39.06 -22.26 -29.44
CA GLY A 24 40.39 -21.94 -29.97
C GLY A 24 41.42 -22.34 -28.94
N LEU A 25 42.00 -23.53 -29.18
CA LEU A 25 43.22 -24.05 -28.57
C LEU A 25 44.42 -23.18 -28.97
N LEU A 26 45.36 -22.93 -28.07
CA LEU A 26 46.79 -23.06 -28.36
C LEU A 26 47.66 -23.16 -27.09
N VAL A 27 48.63 -24.03 -27.21
CA VAL A 27 49.58 -24.63 -26.30
C VAL A 27 50.80 -23.72 -26.07
N GLY A 28 51.38 -23.80 -24.85
CA GLY A 28 52.83 -23.85 -24.62
C GLY A 28 53.47 -22.53 -24.19
N THR A 29 54.13 -22.40 -23.12
CA THR A 29 55.43 -22.91 -22.75
C THR A 29 55.83 -22.42 -21.34
N MET A 30 56.49 -23.28 -20.61
CA MET A 30 57.16 -23.05 -19.32
C MET A 30 58.22 -21.96 -19.36
N ALA A 31 58.30 -21.13 -18.32
CA ALA A 31 59.55 -20.62 -17.80
C ALA A 31 59.50 -20.45 -16.29
N ALA A 32 60.48 -20.94 -15.61
CA ALA A 32 60.62 -21.14 -14.19
C ALA A 32 61.05 -19.86 -13.44
N ALA A 33 60.65 -19.85 -12.16
CA ALA A 33 61.35 -19.37 -11.00
C ALA A 33 61.72 -17.88 -10.86
N LEU A 34 61.07 -17.27 -9.84
CA LEU A 34 61.80 -16.59 -8.77
C LEU A 34 60.89 -16.49 -7.55
N MET A 35 61.20 -17.29 -6.50
CA MET A 35 60.62 -17.11 -5.17
C MET A 35 61.09 -15.82 -4.57
N ALA A 36 60.20 -14.82 -4.52
CA ALA A 36 60.34 -13.69 -3.62
C ALA A 36 59.28 -13.91 -2.52
N SER A 37 59.69 -14.25 -1.33
CA SER A 37 58.90 -14.30 -0.13
C SER A 37 58.30 -12.92 0.17
N LYS A 38 57.06 -12.71 -0.24
CA LYS A 38 56.28 -11.56 0.25
C LYS A 38 55.81 -11.89 1.67
N ALA A 39 56.35 -11.18 2.66
CA ALA A 39 55.83 -11.12 3.97
C ALA A 39 54.30 -10.87 3.93
N PRO A 40 53.50 -11.49 4.78
CA PRO A 40 52.06 -11.25 4.83
C PRO A 40 51.86 -9.77 5.18
N THR A 41 51.38 -8.97 4.23
CA THR A 41 50.88 -7.66 4.51
C THR A 41 49.66 -7.85 5.44
N VAL A 42 49.88 -7.67 6.72
CA VAL A 42 48.79 -7.55 7.71
C VAL A 42 47.94 -6.36 7.24
N ARG A 43 46.83 -6.67 6.56
CA ARG A 43 45.78 -5.64 6.35
C ARG A 43 45.38 -5.16 7.73
N PRO A 44 45.49 -3.85 8.05
CA PRO A 44 45.00 -3.37 9.31
C PRO A 44 43.55 -3.81 9.43
N ALA A 45 43.17 -4.43 10.54
CA ALA A 45 41.79 -4.74 10.85
C ALA A 45 41.00 -3.43 10.73
N LEU A 46 40.20 -3.31 9.70
CA LEU A 46 39.33 -2.16 9.52
C LEU A 46 38.45 -2.09 10.77
N GLY A 47 38.69 -1.07 11.61
CA GLY A 47 37.89 -0.85 12.81
C GLY A 47 36.40 -0.85 12.46
N LYS A 48 35.53 -1.25 13.41
CA LYS A 48 34.08 -1.24 13.16
C LYS A 48 33.67 0.12 12.58
N PRO A 49 32.90 0.16 11.47
CA PRO A 49 32.47 1.40 10.86
C PRO A 49 31.75 2.25 11.92
N ARG A 50 32.11 3.52 12.02
CA ARG A 50 31.48 4.44 12.96
C ARG A 50 30.29 5.12 12.32
N PRO A 51 29.14 5.21 13.02
CA PRO A 51 27.98 5.94 12.49
C PRO A 51 28.28 7.43 12.35
N PRO A 52 27.60 8.13 11.44
CA PRO A 52 27.61 9.58 11.38
C PRO A 52 27.23 10.20 12.74
N ILE A 53 27.91 11.30 13.08
CA ILE A 53 27.57 12.06 14.29
C ILE A 53 26.46 13.04 13.91
N THR A 54 25.27 12.81 14.43
CA THR A 54 24.14 13.72 14.22
C THR A 54 24.25 14.89 15.20
N PRO A 55 24.46 16.14 14.73
CA PRO A 55 24.53 17.31 15.60
C PRO A 55 23.24 17.48 16.41
N ARG A 56 23.39 17.78 17.69
CA ARG A 56 22.27 18.11 18.58
C ARG A 56 22.10 19.62 18.61
N ILE A 57 20.96 20.08 18.07
CA ILE A 57 20.57 21.50 18.06
C ILE A 57 19.21 21.61 18.77
N PRO A 58 19.18 21.73 20.10
CA PRO A 58 17.95 21.66 20.87
C PRO A 58 16.96 22.76 20.49
N ARG A 59 15.77 22.37 20.04
CA ARG A 59 14.63 23.27 19.82
C ARG A 59 13.59 23.05 20.90
N ARG A 60 13.32 24.08 21.69
CA ARG A 60 12.26 24.05 22.71
C ARG A 60 10.94 24.54 22.12
N THR A 61 9.87 23.81 22.38
CA THR A 61 8.51 24.15 21.97
C THR A 61 7.61 24.12 23.19
N LEU A 62 6.85 25.21 23.41
CA LEU A 62 5.78 25.28 24.40
C LEU A 62 4.44 25.06 23.69
N GLN A 63 3.67 24.07 24.13
CA GLN A 63 2.37 23.74 23.55
C GLN A 63 1.43 23.27 24.67
N LEU A 64 0.26 23.88 24.81
CA LEU A 64 -0.75 23.53 25.83
C LEU A 64 -0.16 23.45 27.24
N GLY A 65 0.78 24.35 27.61
CA GLY A 65 1.48 24.36 28.88
C GLY A 65 2.59 23.29 29.06
N ARG A 66 2.88 22.50 28.02
CA ARG A 66 3.94 21.47 28.03
C ARG A 66 5.14 21.96 27.25
N VAL A 67 6.33 21.76 27.86
CA VAL A 67 7.60 22.05 27.18
C VAL A 67 8.19 20.76 26.67
N ARG A 68 8.47 20.69 25.37
CA ARG A 68 9.26 19.60 24.77
C ARG A 68 10.54 20.13 24.16
N THR A 69 11.58 19.31 24.15
CA THR A 69 12.85 19.62 23.50
C THR A 69 13.12 18.58 22.43
N ASP A 70 13.37 19.04 21.21
CA ASP A 70 13.72 18.21 20.07
C ASP A 70 15.15 18.54 19.64
N ASP A 71 16.07 17.63 19.92
CA ASP A 71 17.52 17.79 19.65
C ASP A 71 17.83 17.72 18.13
N TYR A 72 16.93 17.11 17.33
CA TYR A 72 17.11 16.84 15.91
C TYR A 72 16.07 17.52 15.02
N ALA A 73 15.37 18.53 15.53
CA ALA A 73 14.36 19.29 14.78
C ALA A 73 14.92 19.90 13.47
N TRP A 74 16.22 20.17 13.40
CA TRP A 74 16.90 20.73 12.24
C TRP A 74 16.90 19.83 11.00
N LEU A 75 16.67 18.51 11.17
CA LEU A 75 16.52 17.58 10.06
C LEU A 75 15.25 17.80 9.24
N LYS A 76 14.24 18.47 9.80
CA LYS A 76 13.08 18.94 9.05
C LYS A 76 13.41 20.30 8.41
N PRO A 77 13.57 20.38 7.08
CA PRO A 77 13.90 21.65 6.43
C PRO A 77 12.73 22.62 6.51
N ASN A 78 13.02 23.94 6.59
CA ASN A 78 11.95 24.94 6.63
C ASN A 78 11.09 24.96 5.36
N ASN A 79 11.68 24.63 4.21
CA ASN A 79 11.05 24.53 2.91
C ASN A 79 10.57 23.11 2.56
N TRP A 80 10.24 22.28 3.57
CA TRP A 80 9.90 20.86 3.36
C TRP A 80 8.78 20.62 2.35
N LYS A 81 7.80 21.53 2.20
CA LYS A 81 6.75 21.45 1.19
C LYS A 81 7.28 21.61 -0.24
N GLU A 82 8.31 22.41 -0.42
CA GLU A 82 8.99 22.57 -1.69
C GLU A 82 9.86 21.35 -2.01
N VAL A 83 10.53 20.82 -0.99
CA VAL A 83 11.34 19.59 -1.10
C VAL A 83 10.49 18.39 -1.56
N TRP A 84 9.27 18.26 -1.06
CA TRP A 84 8.35 17.22 -1.55
C TRP A 84 8.02 17.33 -3.04
N ARG A 85 7.99 18.55 -3.57
CA ARG A 85 7.73 18.82 -5.01
C ARG A 85 8.97 18.68 -5.86
N ASP A 86 10.08 19.07 -5.30
CA ASP A 86 11.39 19.04 -5.95
C ASP A 86 12.48 18.70 -4.91
N PRO A 87 12.88 17.43 -4.79
CA PRO A 87 13.94 17.02 -3.85
C PRO A 87 15.27 17.76 -4.04
N ARG A 88 15.50 18.40 -5.20
CA ARG A 88 16.74 19.13 -5.50
C ARG A 88 16.92 20.41 -4.69
N VAL A 89 15.84 20.95 -4.10
CA VAL A 89 15.88 22.17 -3.27
C VAL A 89 16.13 21.87 -1.78
N LEU A 90 16.44 20.63 -1.44
CA LEU A 90 16.81 20.23 -0.07
C LEU A 90 18.09 20.94 0.37
N ASP A 91 18.11 21.43 1.61
CA ASP A 91 19.31 22.04 2.23
C ASP A 91 20.53 21.11 2.04
N PRO A 92 21.63 21.61 1.44
CA PRO A 92 22.82 20.80 1.18
C PRO A 92 23.42 20.15 2.42
N LYS A 93 23.26 20.74 3.62
CA LYS A 93 23.74 20.16 4.89
C LYS A 93 22.92 18.93 5.28
N ILE A 94 21.61 19.00 5.10
CA ILE A 94 20.73 17.86 5.35
C ILE A 94 21.01 16.76 4.33
N LEU A 95 21.13 17.11 3.04
CA LEU A 95 21.45 16.15 1.98
C LEU A 95 22.77 15.42 2.27
N ALA A 96 23.84 16.17 2.61
CA ALA A 96 25.15 15.61 2.93
C ALA A 96 25.08 14.63 4.11
N TYR A 97 24.29 14.96 5.16
CA TYR A 97 24.05 14.08 6.29
C TYR A 97 23.34 12.77 5.86
N LEU A 98 22.28 12.86 5.03
CA LEU A 98 21.56 11.67 4.55
C LEU A 98 22.45 10.79 3.66
N GLU A 99 23.29 11.38 2.83
CA GLU A 99 24.27 10.65 2.02
C GLU A 99 25.35 9.96 2.89
N GLU A 100 25.76 10.59 3.98
CA GLU A 100 26.68 9.98 4.95
C GLU A 100 26.02 8.79 5.65
N GLU A 101 24.75 8.90 6.02
CA GLU A 101 23.94 7.81 6.55
C GLU A 101 23.84 6.64 5.58
N ASN A 102 23.60 6.92 4.29
CA ASN A 102 23.57 5.90 3.26
C ASN A 102 24.91 5.18 3.12
N ARG A 103 26.03 5.94 3.06
CA ARG A 103 27.39 5.35 3.03
C ARG A 103 27.69 4.48 4.26
N TYR A 104 27.28 4.92 5.43
CA TYR A 104 27.40 4.14 6.65
C TYR A 104 26.56 2.86 6.58
N CYS A 105 25.28 2.97 6.20
CA CYS A 105 24.36 1.83 6.01
C CYS A 105 24.97 0.79 5.05
N ASP A 106 25.41 1.21 3.88
CA ASP A 106 26.02 0.32 2.87
C ASP A 106 27.32 -0.33 3.39
N THR A 107 28.11 0.42 4.14
CA THR A 107 29.35 -0.12 4.74
C THR A 107 29.03 -1.19 5.77
N VAL A 108 28.05 -0.98 6.64
CA VAL A 108 27.63 -1.95 7.66
C VAL A 108 27.00 -3.17 7.00
N LEU A 109 26.20 -2.99 5.95
CA LEU A 109 25.52 -4.08 5.22
C LEU A 109 26.43 -4.81 4.23
N ARG A 110 27.64 -4.33 3.96
CA ARG A 110 28.59 -4.97 3.03
C ARG A 110 28.77 -6.47 3.22
N PRO A 111 28.87 -7.02 4.45
CA PRO A 111 28.94 -8.46 4.68
C PRO A 111 27.75 -9.24 4.11
N THR A 112 26.58 -8.63 4.02
CA THR A 112 25.36 -9.26 3.49
C THR A 112 25.25 -9.14 1.96
N GLY A 113 26.19 -8.48 1.28
CA GLY A 113 26.10 -8.17 -0.14
C GLY A 113 25.95 -9.41 -1.07
N ARG A 114 26.55 -10.56 -0.68
CA ARG A 114 26.32 -11.84 -1.38
C ARG A 114 24.87 -12.29 -1.20
N LEU A 115 24.38 -12.30 0.02
CA LEU A 115 23.01 -12.70 0.35
C LEU A 115 21.98 -11.79 -0.33
N GLN A 116 22.22 -10.47 -0.36
CA GLN A 116 21.33 -9.53 -1.07
C GLN A 116 21.23 -9.88 -2.57
N ARG A 117 22.35 -10.19 -3.24
CA ARG A 117 22.33 -10.59 -4.65
C ARG A 117 21.63 -11.93 -4.87
N GLU A 118 21.84 -12.90 -3.99
CA GLU A 118 21.17 -14.21 -4.03
C GLU A 118 19.64 -14.04 -3.85
N LEU A 119 19.20 -13.30 -2.85
CA LEU A 119 17.78 -12.99 -2.61
C LEU A 119 17.16 -12.25 -3.79
N PHE A 120 17.85 -11.22 -4.31
CA PHE A 120 17.37 -10.48 -5.48
C PHE A 120 17.20 -11.39 -6.71
N ALA A 121 18.21 -12.21 -7.02
CA ALA A 121 18.17 -13.13 -8.15
C ALA A 121 17.05 -14.17 -8.00
N GLU A 122 16.88 -14.72 -6.80
CA GLU A 122 15.85 -15.69 -6.48
C GLU A 122 14.43 -15.09 -6.58
N MET A 123 14.21 -13.92 -5.97
CA MET A 123 12.94 -13.20 -6.07
C MET A 123 12.63 -12.83 -7.52
N LYS A 124 13.63 -12.33 -8.25
CA LYS A 124 13.49 -12.00 -9.67
C LYS A 124 13.17 -13.23 -10.52
N ALA A 125 13.77 -14.38 -10.23
CA ALA A 125 13.51 -15.63 -10.94
C ALA A 125 12.08 -16.16 -10.75
N ARG A 126 11.40 -15.80 -9.68
CA ARG A 126 10.00 -16.16 -9.40
C ARG A 126 8.98 -15.21 -10.03
N ILE A 127 9.43 -14.18 -10.71
CA ILE A 127 8.51 -13.29 -11.43
C ILE A 127 8.07 -13.98 -12.75
N PRO A 128 6.75 -14.34 -13.03
CA PRO A 128 6.30 -14.98 -14.27
C PRO A 128 6.58 -14.11 -15.52
N GLU A 129 6.75 -14.77 -16.67
CA GLU A 129 7.03 -14.11 -17.95
C GLU A 129 5.80 -13.48 -18.59
N LYS A 130 4.62 -13.99 -18.29
CA LYS A 130 3.34 -13.53 -18.82
C LYS A 130 2.39 -13.19 -17.67
N LEU A 131 1.56 -12.21 -17.89
CA LEU A 131 0.37 -12.00 -17.09
C LEU A 131 -0.71 -12.94 -17.62
N ASP A 132 -1.16 -13.85 -16.79
CA ASP A 132 -2.27 -14.75 -17.13
C ASP A 132 -3.64 -14.13 -16.74
N THR A 133 -3.69 -12.80 -16.62
CA THR A 133 -4.92 -12.06 -16.32
C THR A 133 -5.88 -12.18 -17.49
N PRO A 134 -7.12 -12.65 -17.28
CA PRO A 134 -8.14 -12.64 -18.33
C PRO A 134 -8.36 -11.23 -18.86
N PRO A 135 -8.52 -11.05 -20.18
CA PRO A 135 -8.89 -9.77 -20.75
C PRO A 135 -10.23 -9.28 -20.19
N ILE A 136 -10.30 -7.99 -19.86
CA ILE A 136 -11.52 -7.32 -19.41
C ILE A 136 -12.33 -6.95 -20.66
N VAL A 137 -13.47 -7.59 -20.84
CA VAL A 137 -14.38 -7.31 -21.96
C VAL A 137 -15.23 -6.10 -21.63
N ASP A 138 -15.26 -5.12 -22.55
CA ASP A 138 -16.15 -3.96 -22.52
C ASP A 138 -16.55 -3.57 -23.94
N GLY A 139 -17.84 -3.65 -24.25
CA GLY A 139 -18.39 -3.43 -25.57
C GLY A 139 -17.74 -4.35 -26.63
N PRO A 140 -17.25 -3.80 -27.77
CA PRO A 140 -16.64 -4.58 -28.84
C PRO A 140 -15.19 -5.01 -28.55
N TRP A 141 -14.61 -4.63 -27.41
CA TRP A 141 -13.20 -4.79 -27.11
C TRP A 141 -12.95 -5.63 -25.87
N ALA A 142 -11.75 -6.21 -25.82
CA ALA A 142 -11.16 -6.84 -24.65
C ALA A 142 -9.84 -6.14 -24.33
N TYR A 143 -9.71 -5.62 -23.10
CA TYR A 143 -8.58 -4.82 -22.62
C TYR A 143 -7.71 -5.62 -21.69
N PHE A 144 -6.39 -5.49 -21.79
CA PHE A 144 -5.45 -6.20 -20.93
C PHE A 144 -4.11 -5.47 -20.84
N ALA A 145 -3.32 -5.85 -19.84
CA ALA A 145 -1.94 -5.40 -19.68
C ALA A 145 -0.97 -6.55 -19.95
N GLN A 146 0.19 -6.23 -20.51
CA GLN A 146 1.24 -7.18 -20.84
C GLN A 146 2.62 -6.56 -20.61
N PHE A 147 3.63 -7.39 -20.32
CA PHE A 147 5.02 -6.95 -20.33
C PHE A 147 5.78 -7.41 -21.56
N LYS A 148 6.71 -6.58 -22.02
CA LYS A 148 7.81 -7.02 -22.87
C LYS A 148 8.85 -7.80 -22.04
N PRO A 149 9.62 -8.69 -22.67
CA PRO A 149 10.75 -9.33 -22.01
C PRO A 149 11.69 -8.32 -21.36
N GLY A 150 11.95 -8.47 -20.06
CA GLY A 150 12.87 -7.60 -19.32
C GLY A 150 12.32 -6.19 -18.97
N ALA A 151 11.11 -5.85 -19.41
CA ALA A 151 10.50 -4.54 -19.15
C ALA A 151 10.24 -4.28 -17.66
N GLN A 152 10.39 -3.04 -17.24
CA GLN A 152 10.07 -2.56 -15.87
C GLN A 152 8.61 -2.17 -15.73
N HIS A 153 7.98 -1.71 -16.82
CA HIS A 153 6.61 -1.20 -16.88
C HIS A 153 5.77 -1.98 -17.89
N PRO A 154 4.42 -2.01 -17.73
CA PRO A 154 3.55 -2.71 -18.66
C PRO A 154 3.31 -1.91 -19.93
N ARG A 155 2.79 -2.62 -20.93
CA ARG A 155 2.04 -2.03 -22.01
C ARG A 155 0.57 -2.38 -21.85
N TYR A 156 -0.31 -1.45 -22.20
CA TYR A 156 -1.76 -1.60 -22.17
C TYR A 156 -2.25 -1.82 -23.60
N LEU A 157 -3.10 -2.82 -23.77
CA LEU A 157 -3.54 -3.26 -25.10
C LEU A 157 -5.05 -3.45 -25.12
N ARG A 158 -5.61 -3.43 -26.33
CA ARG A 158 -6.94 -3.95 -26.61
C ARG A 158 -6.92 -4.87 -27.84
N GLN A 159 -7.87 -5.77 -27.88
CA GLN A 159 -8.16 -6.59 -29.06
C GLN A 159 -9.68 -6.66 -29.25
N SER A 160 -10.15 -7.05 -30.44
CA SER A 160 -11.58 -7.34 -30.62
C SER A 160 -12.03 -8.39 -29.60
N ARG A 161 -13.23 -8.25 -29.01
CA ARG A 161 -13.79 -9.26 -28.10
C ARG A 161 -13.90 -10.64 -28.73
N ASN A 162 -13.99 -10.71 -30.06
CA ASN A 162 -14.07 -11.94 -30.84
C ASN A 162 -12.68 -12.50 -31.22
N GLY A 163 -11.61 -11.94 -30.67
CA GLY A 163 -10.24 -12.32 -31.00
C GLY A 163 -9.64 -11.48 -32.12
N GLY A 164 -8.40 -11.77 -32.49
CA GLY A 164 -7.65 -11.05 -33.52
C GLY A 164 -6.39 -10.36 -32.96
N PRO A 165 -5.70 -9.56 -33.77
CA PRO A 165 -4.46 -8.90 -33.35
C PRO A 165 -4.73 -7.86 -32.27
N ALA A 166 -3.85 -7.81 -31.26
CA ALA A 166 -3.90 -6.81 -30.22
C ALA A 166 -3.24 -5.51 -30.67
N VAL A 167 -3.85 -4.37 -30.31
CA VAL A 167 -3.35 -3.03 -30.57
C VAL A 167 -2.82 -2.43 -29.26
N VAL A 168 -1.60 -1.86 -29.30
CA VAL A 168 -1.00 -1.18 -28.13
C VAL A 168 -1.61 0.20 -27.98
N LEU A 169 -2.23 0.43 -26.82
CA LEU A 169 -2.81 1.71 -26.43
C LEU A 169 -1.74 2.61 -25.79
N LEU A 170 -0.97 2.04 -24.86
CA LEU A 170 0.15 2.70 -24.18
C LEU A 170 1.26 1.69 -23.90
N ASP A 171 2.49 2.00 -24.27
CA ASP A 171 3.70 1.31 -23.83
C ASP A 171 4.36 2.13 -22.72
N ALA A 172 4.14 1.72 -21.46
CA ALA A 172 4.67 2.48 -20.33
C ALA A 172 6.18 2.29 -20.16
N ASP A 173 6.77 1.21 -20.69
CA ASP A 173 8.21 0.99 -20.66
C ASP A 173 8.93 1.91 -21.66
N GLU A 174 8.37 2.10 -22.85
CA GLU A 174 8.86 3.13 -23.80
C GLU A 174 8.67 4.55 -23.25
N ARG A 175 7.55 4.79 -22.54
CA ARG A 175 7.28 6.08 -21.91
C ARG A 175 8.26 6.40 -20.78
N ALA A 176 8.76 5.38 -20.08
CA ALA A 176 9.75 5.50 -19.01
C ALA A 176 11.18 5.75 -19.53
N ALA A 177 11.41 5.60 -20.84
CA ALA A 177 12.75 5.72 -21.40
C ALA A 177 13.39 7.09 -21.10
N GLY A 178 14.55 7.09 -20.43
CA GLY A 178 15.26 8.30 -20.01
C GLY A 178 14.72 8.97 -18.73
N LEU A 179 13.64 8.46 -18.14
CA LEU A 179 13.11 8.94 -16.87
C LEU A 179 13.71 8.15 -15.70
N LYS A 180 13.91 8.83 -14.56
CA LYS A 180 14.32 8.19 -13.30
C LYS A 180 13.14 7.56 -12.57
N PHE A 181 11.93 8.00 -12.88
CA PHE A 181 10.70 7.56 -12.24
C PHE A 181 9.54 7.65 -13.23
N LEU A 182 8.66 6.67 -13.24
CA LEU A 182 7.37 6.72 -13.92
C LEU A 182 6.32 5.94 -13.13
N ASN A 183 5.20 6.59 -12.82
CA ASN A 183 4.01 5.95 -12.29
C ASN A 183 2.82 6.26 -13.19
N ILE A 184 2.15 5.22 -13.68
CA ILE A 184 0.93 5.32 -14.49
C ILE A 184 -0.26 4.94 -13.62
N ARG A 185 -1.25 5.83 -13.53
CA ARG A 185 -2.51 5.60 -12.83
C ARG A 185 -3.70 5.71 -13.78
N ASN A 186 -4.75 4.96 -13.48
CA ASN A 186 -6.07 5.03 -14.14
C ASN A 186 -6.04 4.87 -15.68
N PRO A 187 -5.24 3.96 -16.28
CA PRO A 187 -5.29 3.76 -17.71
C PRO A 187 -6.68 3.24 -18.10
N THR A 188 -7.45 4.06 -18.82
CA THR A 188 -8.85 3.76 -19.14
C THR A 188 -9.24 4.30 -20.51
N HIS A 189 -10.25 3.70 -21.13
CA HIS A 189 -10.83 4.17 -22.39
C HIS A 189 -12.08 5.02 -22.14
N SER A 190 -12.45 5.84 -23.13
CA SER A 190 -13.76 6.51 -23.14
C SER A 190 -14.90 5.49 -23.39
N PRO A 191 -16.13 5.78 -22.95
CA PRO A 191 -17.29 4.88 -23.19
C PRO A 191 -17.53 4.50 -24.64
N ASP A 192 -17.22 5.40 -25.59
CA ASP A 192 -17.32 5.15 -27.03
C ASP A 192 -16.09 4.43 -27.63
N HIS A 193 -15.08 4.09 -26.77
CA HIS A 193 -13.83 3.42 -27.16
C HIS A 193 -12.96 4.19 -28.18
N GLN A 194 -13.19 5.51 -28.36
CA GLN A 194 -12.42 6.33 -29.30
C GLN A 194 -11.19 6.99 -28.66
N LEU A 195 -11.17 7.16 -27.33
CA LEU A 195 -10.09 7.76 -26.58
C LEU A 195 -9.52 6.77 -25.58
N PHE A 196 -8.22 6.93 -25.28
CA PHE A 196 -7.56 6.25 -24.16
C PHE A 196 -6.84 7.29 -23.30
N ALA A 197 -7.08 7.29 -21.99
CA ALA A 197 -6.50 8.24 -21.08
C ALA A 197 -5.74 7.55 -19.94
N TRP A 198 -4.72 8.23 -19.43
CA TRP A 198 -3.97 7.83 -18.24
C TRP A 198 -3.44 9.04 -17.49
N ALA A 199 -3.17 8.88 -16.23
CA ALA A 199 -2.43 9.85 -15.43
C ALA A 199 -0.99 9.36 -15.25
N GLU A 200 0.01 10.24 -15.46
CA GLU A 200 1.42 9.89 -15.33
C GLU A 200 2.14 10.83 -14.35
N ASP A 201 2.89 10.28 -13.41
CA ASP A 201 3.86 10.99 -12.57
C ASP A 201 5.27 10.56 -12.97
N THR A 202 6.12 11.53 -13.31
CA THR A 202 7.52 11.31 -13.74
C THR A 202 8.53 11.73 -12.69
N THR A 203 8.08 12.07 -11.48
CA THR A 203 8.90 12.65 -10.42
C THR A 203 8.89 11.85 -9.11
N GLY A 204 7.84 11.08 -8.87
CA GLY A 204 7.60 10.40 -7.58
C GLY A 204 6.91 11.30 -6.55
N ALA A 205 6.57 12.55 -6.91
CA ALA A 205 5.89 13.50 -6.02
C ALA A 205 4.37 13.34 -6.02
N GLU A 206 3.82 12.28 -6.61
CA GLU A 206 2.38 12.06 -6.81
C GLU A 206 1.67 13.25 -7.50
N LYS A 207 2.40 13.95 -8.36
CA LYS A 207 1.90 15.04 -9.21
C LYS A 207 1.70 14.49 -10.62
N PHE A 208 0.45 14.33 -11.02
CA PHE A 208 0.11 13.66 -12.27
C PHE A 208 -0.22 14.65 -13.39
N ALA A 209 0.25 14.28 -14.60
CA ALA A 209 -0.26 14.85 -15.84
C ALA A 209 -1.24 13.87 -16.46
N ILE A 210 -2.46 14.33 -16.80
CA ILE A 210 -3.43 13.48 -17.50
C ILE A 210 -3.16 13.59 -19.00
N ARG A 211 -2.99 12.44 -19.64
CA ARG A 211 -2.82 12.29 -21.09
C ARG A 211 -4.06 11.65 -21.69
N VAL A 212 -4.43 12.11 -22.85
CA VAL A 212 -5.53 11.55 -23.63
C VAL A 212 -5.00 11.26 -25.03
N LYS A 213 -5.17 10.01 -25.48
CA LYS A 213 -4.77 9.55 -26.81
C LYS A 213 -6.01 9.35 -27.67
N ASP A 214 -6.05 9.92 -28.87
CA ASP A 214 -7.01 9.58 -29.89
C ASP A 214 -6.66 8.24 -30.51
N LEU A 215 -7.56 7.28 -30.48
CA LEU A 215 -7.29 5.92 -30.95
C LEU A 215 -7.44 5.75 -32.45
N ALA A 216 -8.04 6.72 -33.15
CA ALA A 216 -8.13 6.71 -34.60
C ALA A 216 -6.81 7.22 -35.24
N THR A 217 -6.21 8.27 -34.67
CA THR A 217 -4.96 8.86 -35.19
C THR A 217 -3.72 8.31 -34.51
N GLY A 218 -3.86 7.79 -33.28
CA GLY A 218 -2.74 7.36 -32.44
C GLY A 218 -2.01 8.51 -31.73
N GLU A 219 -2.46 9.75 -31.88
CA GLU A 219 -1.83 10.95 -31.31
C GLU A 219 -2.26 11.22 -29.87
N ILE A 220 -1.31 11.67 -29.04
CA ILE A 220 -1.62 12.21 -27.70
C ILE A 220 -2.09 13.65 -27.88
N LEU A 221 -3.31 13.93 -27.46
CA LEU A 221 -3.92 15.24 -27.54
C LEU A 221 -3.17 16.25 -26.67
N PRO A 222 -2.92 17.48 -27.17
CA PRO A 222 -2.16 18.49 -26.42
C PRO A 222 -2.97 19.12 -25.26
N GLY A 223 -2.29 19.77 -24.33
CA GLY A 223 -2.88 20.61 -23.30
C GLY A 223 -3.66 19.86 -22.21
N GLY A 224 -3.31 18.61 -21.91
CA GLY A 224 -3.86 17.87 -20.77
C GLY A 224 -3.49 18.50 -19.42
N PRO A 225 -4.29 18.28 -18.34
CA PRO A 225 -4.00 18.78 -17.00
C PRO A 225 -2.63 18.30 -16.49
N THR A 226 -1.90 19.15 -15.76
CA THR A 226 -0.54 18.84 -15.25
C THR A 226 -0.43 18.83 -13.74
N ASP A 227 -1.45 19.29 -13.03
CA ASP A 227 -1.50 19.33 -11.56
C ASP A 227 -2.65 18.45 -11.03
N ALA A 228 -2.84 17.28 -11.65
CA ALA A 228 -3.87 16.35 -11.24
C ALA A 228 -3.38 15.47 -10.06
N PHE A 229 -4.34 14.97 -9.28
CA PHE A 229 -4.09 13.95 -8.25
C PHE A 229 -4.02 12.52 -8.83
N GLY A 230 -4.39 12.36 -10.11
CA GLY A 230 -4.35 11.08 -10.82
C GLY A 230 -5.70 10.40 -10.98
N GLN A 231 -6.76 10.92 -10.36
CA GLN A 231 -8.13 10.45 -10.54
C GLN A 231 -8.85 11.29 -11.59
N PHE A 232 -9.53 10.60 -12.50
CA PHE A 232 -10.36 11.23 -13.54
C PHE A 232 -11.41 10.23 -14.03
N ALA A 233 -12.46 10.73 -14.69
CA ALA A 233 -13.50 9.92 -15.32
C ALA A 233 -14.06 10.60 -16.55
N PHE A 234 -14.41 9.81 -17.59
CA PHE A 234 -15.16 10.28 -18.74
C PHE A 234 -16.64 10.39 -18.41
N SER A 235 -17.33 11.37 -18.99
CA SER A 235 -18.81 11.41 -19.05
C SER A 235 -19.34 10.24 -19.88
N SER A 236 -20.60 9.87 -19.68
CA SER A 236 -21.24 8.74 -20.38
C SER A 236 -21.33 8.94 -21.90
N ASP A 237 -21.41 10.20 -22.35
CA ASP A 237 -21.40 10.60 -23.75
C ASP A 237 -19.99 10.75 -24.35
N SER A 238 -18.93 10.44 -23.59
CA SER A 238 -17.50 10.57 -23.97
C SER A 238 -17.03 11.99 -24.30
N GLN A 239 -17.92 13.01 -24.15
CA GLN A 239 -17.59 14.38 -24.56
C GLN A 239 -16.77 15.14 -23.54
N TYR A 240 -16.80 14.74 -22.27
CA TYR A 240 -16.12 15.43 -21.19
C TYR A 240 -15.24 14.49 -20.38
N LEU A 241 -14.17 15.08 -19.84
CA LEU A 241 -13.29 14.49 -18.84
C LEU A 241 -13.41 15.30 -17.56
N PHE A 242 -13.73 14.62 -16.45
CA PHE A 242 -13.69 15.16 -15.09
C PHE A 242 -12.40 14.74 -14.42
N TRP A 243 -11.74 15.63 -13.69
CA TRP A 243 -10.46 15.34 -13.06
C TRP A 243 -10.28 16.12 -11.76
N THR A 244 -9.55 15.53 -10.82
CA THR A 244 -9.26 16.12 -9.51
C THR A 244 -7.94 16.87 -9.53
N TRP A 245 -7.97 18.14 -9.14
CA TRP A 245 -6.80 19.00 -9.02
C TRP A 245 -6.12 18.79 -7.66
N ARG A 246 -4.80 18.64 -7.72
CA ARG A 246 -3.91 18.51 -6.57
C ARG A 246 -3.50 19.92 -6.10
N ASP A 247 -3.88 20.26 -4.88
CA ASP A 247 -3.53 21.52 -4.26
C ASP A 247 -2.03 21.62 -3.91
N PRO A 248 -1.54 22.81 -3.51
CA PRO A 248 -0.17 22.98 -3.04
C PRO A 248 0.23 22.10 -1.85
N ASN A 249 -0.71 21.55 -1.11
CA ASN A 249 -0.48 20.61 -0.02
C ASN A 249 -0.59 19.13 -0.45
N SER A 250 -0.54 18.86 -1.73
CA SER A 250 -0.60 17.50 -2.30
C SER A 250 -1.93 16.78 -2.08
N ARG A 251 -3.06 17.54 -2.02
CA ARG A 251 -4.38 16.94 -1.75
C ARG A 251 -5.39 17.25 -2.85
N PRO A 252 -6.28 16.31 -3.22
CA PRO A 252 -7.36 16.56 -4.18
C PRO A 252 -8.44 17.45 -3.55
N ARG A 253 -8.56 18.67 -4.07
CA ARG A 253 -9.42 19.72 -3.49
C ARG A 253 -10.46 20.27 -4.45
N LYS A 254 -10.23 20.19 -5.77
CA LYS A 254 -11.12 20.72 -6.78
C LYS A 254 -11.42 19.69 -7.83
N LEU A 255 -12.68 19.63 -8.25
CA LEU A 255 -13.11 18.89 -9.40
C LEU A 255 -13.24 19.84 -10.58
N TYR A 256 -12.53 19.57 -11.64
CA TYR A 256 -12.66 20.26 -12.91
C TYR A 256 -13.30 19.36 -13.96
N ARG A 257 -13.96 19.99 -14.92
CA ARG A 257 -14.50 19.38 -16.13
C ARG A 257 -13.91 20.10 -17.34
N ARG A 258 -13.56 19.34 -18.37
CA ARG A 258 -13.14 19.86 -19.68
C ARG A 258 -13.67 18.98 -20.80
N ARG A 259 -13.63 19.49 -22.03
CA ARG A 259 -13.87 18.63 -23.19
C ARG A 259 -12.79 17.55 -23.26
N ALA A 260 -13.19 16.30 -23.54
CA ALA A 260 -12.26 15.16 -23.55
C ALA A 260 -11.17 15.29 -24.61
N ARG A 261 -11.47 15.94 -25.75
CA ARG A 261 -10.51 16.20 -26.85
C ARG A 261 -9.72 17.52 -26.69
N GLY A 262 -9.87 18.23 -25.59
CA GLY A 262 -9.16 19.48 -25.31
C GLY A 262 -10.11 20.68 -25.15
N GLY A 263 -9.62 21.72 -24.50
CA GLY A 263 -10.37 22.93 -24.18
C GLY A 263 -10.10 23.42 -22.75
N PRO A 264 -10.74 24.53 -22.34
CA PRO A 264 -10.55 25.08 -21.01
C PRO A 264 -11.16 24.19 -19.92
N ASP A 265 -10.57 24.29 -18.74
CA ASP A 265 -11.08 23.65 -17.53
C ASP A 265 -12.17 24.52 -16.88
N THR A 266 -13.27 23.90 -16.50
CA THR A 266 -14.37 24.53 -15.75
C THR A 266 -14.42 23.94 -14.36
N LEU A 267 -14.37 24.75 -13.30
CA LEU A 267 -14.55 24.30 -11.93
C LEU A 267 -15.98 23.78 -11.74
N VAL A 268 -16.12 22.56 -11.22
CA VAL A 268 -17.42 21.90 -10.94
C VAL A 268 -17.71 21.91 -9.46
N TYR A 269 -16.71 21.62 -8.62
CA TYR A 269 -16.86 21.57 -7.18
C TYR A 269 -15.51 21.82 -6.49
N GLU A 270 -15.56 22.48 -5.33
CA GLU A 270 -14.40 22.68 -4.46
C GLU A 270 -14.71 22.20 -3.04
N GLU A 271 -13.85 21.33 -2.53
CA GLU A 271 -13.85 20.94 -1.13
C GLU A 271 -13.02 21.94 -0.32
N THR A 272 -13.66 22.72 0.51
CA THR A 272 -13.01 23.81 1.27
C THR A 272 -12.48 23.37 2.63
N ASP A 273 -13.02 22.26 3.18
CA ASP A 273 -12.57 21.71 4.47
C ASP A 273 -11.28 20.87 4.29
N PRO A 274 -10.14 21.26 4.90
CA PRO A 274 -8.90 20.50 4.82
C PRO A 274 -8.96 19.11 5.48
N GLY A 275 -9.99 18.81 6.24
CA GLY A 275 -10.25 17.52 6.86
C GLY A 275 -10.84 16.45 5.91
N TYR A 276 -10.99 16.77 4.61
CA TYR A 276 -11.56 15.85 3.63
C TYR A 276 -10.74 15.79 2.34
N LEU A 277 -10.73 14.63 1.72
CA LEU A 277 -10.21 14.42 0.37
C LEU A 277 -11.35 14.22 -0.61
N MET A 278 -11.12 14.65 -1.85
CA MET A 278 -12.09 14.49 -2.92
C MET A 278 -11.69 13.34 -3.84
N GLU A 279 -12.68 12.56 -4.26
CA GLU A 279 -12.53 11.47 -5.22
C GLU A 279 -13.62 11.58 -6.28
N ILE A 280 -13.33 11.07 -7.49
CA ILE A 280 -14.33 10.89 -8.55
C ILE A 280 -14.30 9.47 -9.05
N ALA A 281 -15.48 8.88 -9.20
CA ALA A 281 -15.67 7.55 -9.77
C ALA A 281 -16.87 7.54 -10.72
N ARG A 282 -16.85 6.62 -11.69
CA ARG A 282 -18.00 6.34 -12.56
C ARG A 282 -18.79 5.17 -11.97
N SER A 283 -20.13 5.23 -12.01
CA SER A 283 -20.98 4.11 -11.60
C SER A 283 -20.68 2.85 -12.42
N ALA A 284 -20.94 1.68 -11.88
CA ALA A 284 -20.77 0.41 -12.58
C ALA A 284 -21.69 0.31 -13.82
N SER A 285 -22.87 0.95 -13.79
CA SER A 285 -23.77 1.07 -14.95
C SER A 285 -23.20 1.96 -16.06
N GLY A 286 -22.30 2.88 -15.70
CA GLY A 286 -21.76 3.87 -16.61
C GLY A 286 -22.61 5.14 -16.76
N ASP A 287 -23.79 5.25 -16.11
CA ASP A 287 -24.72 6.35 -16.30
C ASP A 287 -24.43 7.56 -15.42
N PHE A 288 -23.75 7.37 -14.28
CA PHE A 288 -23.50 8.41 -13.30
C PHE A 288 -22.03 8.55 -12.96
N LEU A 289 -21.67 9.75 -12.47
CA LEU A 289 -20.41 10.02 -11.81
C LEU A 289 -20.67 10.37 -10.35
N PHE A 290 -19.87 9.83 -9.47
CA PHE A 290 -19.93 10.09 -8.03
C PHE A 290 -18.72 10.91 -7.60
N VAL A 291 -18.98 12.02 -6.93
CA VAL A 291 -17.98 12.91 -6.35
C VAL A 291 -18.06 12.75 -4.84
N SER A 292 -17.07 12.13 -4.25
CA SER A 292 -17.01 11.88 -2.82
C SER A 292 -16.04 12.85 -2.16
N SER A 293 -16.46 13.44 -1.02
CA SER A 293 -15.59 14.16 -0.09
C SER A 293 -15.55 13.34 1.20
N ARG A 294 -14.37 12.82 1.59
CA ARG A 294 -14.27 11.87 2.70
C ARG A 294 -12.98 11.98 3.51
N ASN A 295 -13.06 11.49 4.74
CA ASN A 295 -11.92 11.07 5.56
C ASN A 295 -12.17 9.66 6.13
N ASP A 296 -11.37 9.19 7.09
CA ASP A 296 -11.46 7.81 7.58
C ASP A 296 -12.77 7.47 8.33
N VAL A 297 -13.59 8.45 8.67
CA VAL A 297 -14.79 8.24 9.52
C VAL A 297 -16.04 8.93 9.01
N THR A 298 -15.93 9.85 8.05
CA THR A 298 -17.04 10.69 7.58
C THR A 298 -16.93 10.89 6.09
N SER A 299 -18.05 10.79 5.39
CA SER A 299 -18.12 11.03 3.95
C SER A 299 -19.32 11.88 3.53
N GLU A 300 -19.26 12.40 2.31
CA GLU A 300 -20.32 13.10 1.63
C GLU A 300 -20.22 12.82 0.12
N VAL A 301 -21.32 12.51 -0.53
CA VAL A 301 -21.34 12.14 -1.95
C VAL A 301 -22.27 13.05 -2.74
N ARG A 302 -21.81 13.45 -3.93
CA ARG A 302 -22.60 14.13 -4.96
C ARG A 302 -22.70 13.27 -6.20
N VAL A 303 -23.85 13.35 -6.87
CA VAL A 303 -24.15 12.62 -8.13
C VAL A 303 -24.15 13.60 -9.28
N ILE A 304 -23.52 13.23 -10.39
CA ILE A 304 -23.64 13.89 -11.69
C ILE A 304 -24.24 12.88 -12.66
N ASP A 305 -25.32 13.27 -13.37
CA ASP A 305 -25.84 12.50 -14.50
C ASP A 305 -24.80 12.52 -15.62
N GLY A 306 -24.23 11.36 -15.95
CA GLY A 306 -23.14 11.25 -16.92
C GLY A 306 -23.58 11.57 -18.36
N HIS A 307 -24.92 11.56 -18.65
CA HIS A 307 -25.51 11.99 -19.92
C HIS A 307 -25.82 13.49 -19.95
N LYS A 308 -25.73 14.16 -18.77
CA LYS A 308 -25.86 15.61 -18.61
C LYS A 308 -24.63 16.21 -17.91
N PRO A 309 -23.43 16.02 -18.47
CA PRO A 309 -22.17 16.30 -17.78
C PRO A 309 -21.98 17.78 -17.43
N VAL A 310 -22.79 18.68 -17.94
CA VAL A 310 -22.74 20.14 -17.65
C VAL A 310 -23.67 20.55 -16.50
N ALA A 311 -24.56 19.65 -16.04
CA ALA A 311 -25.41 19.92 -14.89
C ALA A 311 -24.61 19.99 -13.57
N ASP A 312 -25.16 20.71 -12.62
CA ASP A 312 -24.57 20.84 -11.28
C ASP A 312 -24.64 19.50 -10.51
N PRO A 313 -23.62 19.16 -9.74
CA PRO A 313 -23.62 17.97 -8.90
C PRO A 313 -24.71 18.01 -7.82
N ILE A 314 -25.50 16.95 -7.68
CA ILE A 314 -26.56 16.83 -6.68
C ILE A 314 -25.99 16.22 -5.41
N LEU A 315 -26.01 16.96 -4.29
CA LEU A 315 -25.67 16.41 -2.97
C LEU A 315 -26.71 15.36 -2.55
N VAL A 316 -26.24 14.15 -2.20
CA VAL A 316 -27.09 13.01 -1.78
C VAL A 316 -27.56 13.18 -0.36
N ALA A 317 -26.61 13.31 0.58
CA ALA A 317 -26.88 13.62 1.98
C ALA A 317 -25.75 14.49 2.54
N PRO A 318 -26.05 15.49 3.40
CA PRO A 318 -25.00 16.28 4.03
C PRO A 318 -24.17 15.40 4.98
N ARG A 319 -22.87 15.75 5.10
CA ARG A 319 -21.98 15.05 6.01
C ARG A 319 -22.44 15.18 7.46
N LYS A 320 -22.34 14.07 8.19
CA LYS A 320 -22.56 13.98 9.62
C LYS A 320 -21.34 13.32 10.24
N ALA A 321 -20.74 13.96 11.25
CA ALA A 321 -19.53 13.45 11.89
C ALA A 321 -19.69 11.99 12.33
N GLY A 322 -18.75 11.14 11.95
CA GLY A 322 -18.77 9.70 12.25
C GLY A 322 -19.63 8.86 11.30
N VAL A 323 -20.39 9.49 10.39
CA VAL A 323 -21.19 8.77 9.39
C VAL A 323 -20.43 8.72 8.07
N ASP A 324 -20.10 7.51 7.66
CA ASP A 324 -19.52 7.20 6.37
C ASP A 324 -20.58 6.54 5.47
N TYR A 325 -20.69 7.00 4.22
CA TYR A 325 -21.54 6.36 3.23
C TYR A 325 -20.94 6.43 1.84
N SER A 326 -21.28 5.46 1.04
CA SER A 326 -21.04 5.43 -0.41
C SER A 326 -22.33 5.05 -1.14
N ILE A 327 -22.42 5.36 -2.40
CA ILE A 327 -23.59 5.02 -3.24
C ILE A 327 -23.14 4.33 -4.51
N GLU A 328 -24.06 3.51 -5.05
CA GLU A 328 -23.92 2.90 -6.37
C GLU A 328 -25.25 2.92 -7.12
N HIS A 329 -25.20 2.94 -8.45
CA HIS A 329 -26.39 2.91 -9.29
C HIS A 329 -26.76 1.49 -9.70
N TRP A 330 -28.03 1.09 -9.50
CA TRP A 330 -28.53 -0.22 -9.84
C TRP A 330 -29.96 -0.16 -10.40
N GLY A 331 -30.07 -0.34 -11.71
CA GLY A 331 -31.36 -0.32 -12.41
C GLY A 331 -32.07 1.03 -12.31
N ASP A 332 -33.19 1.09 -11.62
CA ASP A 332 -34.01 2.29 -11.41
C ASP A 332 -33.72 3.02 -10.10
N ARG A 333 -32.68 2.59 -9.35
CA ARG A 333 -32.41 3.07 -8.00
C ARG A 333 -30.93 3.31 -7.74
N PHE A 334 -30.67 4.12 -6.73
CA PHE A 334 -29.39 4.17 -6.02
C PHE A 334 -29.41 3.26 -4.81
N VAL A 335 -28.30 2.60 -4.53
CA VAL A 335 -28.06 1.83 -3.31
C VAL A 335 -27.00 2.55 -2.50
N MET A 336 -27.31 2.88 -1.25
CA MET A 336 -26.41 3.50 -0.29
C MET A 336 -25.92 2.46 0.71
N ARG A 337 -24.60 2.33 0.85
CA ARG A 337 -23.96 1.65 1.96
C ARG A 337 -23.67 2.71 3.02
N THR A 338 -24.12 2.54 4.27
CA THR A 338 -23.89 3.52 5.34
C THR A 338 -23.82 2.87 6.72
N ASN A 339 -23.01 3.49 7.60
CA ASN A 339 -22.95 3.15 9.02
C ASN A 339 -23.86 4.06 9.89
N GLY A 340 -24.69 4.89 9.28
CA GLY A 340 -25.62 5.76 9.99
C GLY A 340 -26.70 4.99 10.77
N ASP A 341 -27.30 5.65 11.78
CA ASP A 341 -28.35 5.10 12.64
C ASP A 341 -27.94 3.77 13.29
N ASP A 342 -26.82 3.79 14.01
CA ASP A 342 -26.24 2.69 14.80
C ASP A 342 -25.90 1.42 14.00
N ALA A 343 -25.67 1.54 12.67
CA ALA A 343 -25.30 0.44 11.80
C ALA A 343 -23.78 0.33 11.67
N GLU A 344 -23.05 0.11 12.75
CA GLU A 344 -21.57 0.16 12.79
C GLU A 344 -20.90 -0.64 11.65
N ASP A 345 -21.39 -1.86 11.35
CA ASP A 345 -20.88 -2.72 10.29
C ASP A 345 -21.57 -2.49 8.92
N TYR A 346 -22.22 -1.34 8.77
CA TYR A 346 -22.93 -0.86 7.59
C TYR A 346 -24.20 -1.65 7.24
N LYS A 347 -25.15 -0.91 6.67
CA LYS A 347 -26.39 -1.40 6.06
C LYS A 347 -26.53 -0.88 4.65
N LEU A 348 -27.42 -1.49 3.86
CA LEU A 348 -27.78 -0.98 2.54
C LEU A 348 -29.19 -0.38 2.57
N LEU A 349 -29.31 0.78 1.94
CA LEU A 349 -30.55 1.51 1.75
C LEU A 349 -30.76 1.73 0.26
N CYS A 350 -32.01 1.88 -0.19
CA CYS A 350 -32.35 2.17 -1.57
C CYS A 350 -33.15 3.47 -1.72
N SER A 351 -32.94 4.19 -2.81
CA SER A 351 -33.78 5.31 -3.23
C SER A 351 -33.91 5.34 -4.73
N PRO A 352 -35.09 5.72 -5.32
CA PRO A 352 -35.23 5.85 -6.75
C PRO A 352 -34.22 6.84 -7.35
N VAL A 353 -33.76 6.59 -8.59
CA VAL A 353 -32.86 7.50 -9.34
C VAL A 353 -33.42 8.92 -9.41
N ALA A 354 -34.75 9.08 -9.56
CA ALA A 354 -35.43 10.38 -9.59
C ALA A 354 -35.33 11.14 -8.25
N SER A 355 -34.99 10.45 -7.15
CA SER A 355 -34.92 11.02 -5.79
C SER A 355 -33.57 10.74 -5.12
N PRO A 356 -32.45 11.24 -5.63
CA PRO A 356 -31.12 10.92 -5.11
C PRO A 356 -30.90 11.43 -3.66
N ARG A 357 -31.77 12.32 -3.18
CA ARG A 357 -31.77 12.85 -1.79
C ARG A 357 -32.64 12.03 -0.84
N GLY A 358 -33.27 10.97 -1.31
CA GLY A 358 -34.19 10.12 -0.54
C GLY A 358 -35.67 10.48 -0.74
N PRO A 359 -36.60 9.87 0.00
CA PRO A 359 -36.30 9.04 1.16
C PRO A 359 -35.53 7.75 0.85
N TRP A 360 -34.64 7.37 1.77
CA TRP A 360 -33.86 6.15 1.69
C TRP A 360 -34.55 5.01 2.44
N ALA A 361 -35.01 3.99 1.74
CA ALA A 361 -35.69 2.84 2.31
C ALA A 361 -34.68 1.75 2.73
N PRO A 362 -34.82 1.11 3.91
CA PRO A 362 -33.99 -0.01 4.31
C PRO A 362 -34.08 -1.17 3.33
N TRP A 363 -32.94 -1.81 3.02
CA TRP A 363 -32.88 -2.99 2.16
C TRP A 363 -32.13 -4.16 2.81
N ILE A 364 -30.82 -4.04 3.08
CA ILE A 364 -30.02 -5.04 3.78
C ILE A 364 -29.63 -4.49 5.14
N PRO A 365 -30.02 -5.16 6.25
CA PRO A 365 -29.68 -4.69 7.59
C PRO A 365 -28.20 -4.90 7.90
N ALA A 366 -27.66 -4.08 8.81
CA ALA A 366 -26.35 -4.31 9.40
C ALA A 366 -26.33 -5.61 10.21
N ARG A 367 -25.21 -6.30 10.19
CA ARG A 367 -24.98 -7.53 10.99
C ARG A 367 -23.65 -7.40 11.74
N PRO A 368 -23.66 -7.42 13.09
CA PRO A 368 -22.45 -7.27 13.88
C PRO A 368 -21.34 -8.26 13.48
N GLY A 369 -20.12 -7.78 13.33
CA GLY A 369 -18.95 -8.57 12.91
C GLY A 369 -18.94 -8.98 11.44
N ARG A 370 -19.85 -8.44 10.63
CA ARG A 370 -19.96 -8.69 9.18
C ARG A 370 -20.01 -7.34 8.44
N THR A 371 -18.85 -6.74 8.26
CA THR A 371 -18.76 -5.40 7.69
C THR A 371 -18.98 -5.41 6.17
N ILE A 372 -20.02 -4.73 5.70
CA ILE A 372 -20.20 -4.48 4.26
C ILE A 372 -19.09 -3.53 3.80
N THR A 373 -18.27 -3.97 2.83
CA THR A 373 -17.10 -3.19 2.37
C THR A 373 -17.30 -2.54 1.02
N GLU A 374 -17.73 -3.27 0.01
CA GLU A 374 -17.79 -2.84 -1.38
C GLU A 374 -19.07 -3.29 -2.06
N LEU A 375 -19.51 -2.53 -3.09
CA LEU A 375 -20.77 -2.73 -3.81
C LEU A 375 -20.47 -3.05 -5.29
N TYR A 376 -21.16 -4.05 -5.85
CA TYR A 376 -20.98 -4.52 -7.20
C TYR A 376 -22.31 -4.77 -7.90
N PRO A 377 -23.03 -3.71 -8.36
CA PRO A 377 -24.28 -3.89 -9.10
C PRO A 377 -24.05 -4.56 -10.44
N ARG A 378 -24.99 -5.40 -10.82
CA ARG A 378 -25.12 -6.07 -12.13
C ARG A 378 -26.55 -5.95 -12.62
N SER A 379 -26.80 -6.11 -13.89
CA SER A 379 -28.17 -6.09 -14.42
C SER A 379 -29.01 -7.22 -13.77
N GLY A 380 -30.03 -6.85 -12.99
CA GLY A 380 -30.90 -7.78 -12.25
C GLY A 380 -30.28 -8.51 -11.06
N LEU A 381 -29.04 -8.16 -10.67
CA LEU A 381 -28.34 -8.71 -9.50
C LEU A 381 -27.53 -7.61 -8.81
N PHE A 382 -27.49 -7.64 -7.49
CA PHE A 382 -26.65 -6.77 -6.71
C PHE A 382 -25.73 -7.60 -5.82
N ALA A 383 -24.43 -7.49 -6.03
CA ALA A 383 -23.45 -8.15 -5.18
C ALA A 383 -22.76 -7.13 -4.25
N TRP A 384 -22.32 -7.60 -3.11
CA TRP A 384 -21.47 -6.84 -2.19
C TRP A 384 -20.48 -7.76 -1.50
N LEU A 385 -19.43 -7.17 -0.94
CA LEU A 385 -18.49 -7.91 -0.12
C LEU A 385 -18.77 -7.67 1.37
N GLU A 386 -18.67 -8.72 2.16
CA GLU A 386 -18.66 -8.65 3.62
C GLU A 386 -17.36 -9.19 4.18
N ARG A 387 -16.73 -8.43 5.07
CA ARG A 387 -15.58 -8.89 5.83
C ARG A 387 -16.02 -9.59 7.11
N VAL A 388 -15.53 -10.80 7.29
CA VAL A 388 -15.81 -11.66 8.44
C VAL A 388 -14.51 -12.29 8.91
N GLU A 389 -14.09 -12.02 10.16
CA GLU A 389 -12.82 -12.53 10.73
C GLU A 389 -11.60 -12.32 9.81
N GLY A 390 -11.58 -11.17 9.11
CA GLY A 390 -10.50 -10.77 8.20
C GLY A 390 -10.60 -11.28 6.76
N ASN A 391 -11.52 -12.19 6.44
CA ASN A 391 -11.74 -12.70 5.08
C ASN A 391 -12.96 -12.03 4.43
N LEU A 392 -12.93 -11.85 3.10
CA LEU A 392 -14.04 -11.29 2.32
C LEU A 392 -14.93 -12.41 1.78
N HIS A 393 -16.23 -12.28 1.99
CA HIS A 393 -17.26 -13.15 1.44
C HIS A 393 -18.05 -12.39 0.39
N VAL A 394 -18.42 -13.05 -0.70
CA VAL A 394 -19.29 -12.48 -1.73
C VAL A 394 -20.74 -12.75 -1.34
N MET A 395 -21.53 -11.69 -1.29
CA MET A 395 -22.96 -11.71 -1.06
C MET A 395 -23.67 -11.25 -2.33
N ALA A 396 -24.88 -11.73 -2.55
CA ALA A 396 -25.71 -11.27 -3.67
C ALA A 396 -27.20 -11.28 -3.31
N ALA A 397 -27.96 -10.41 -3.98
CA ALA A 397 -29.42 -10.38 -3.98
C ALA A 397 -29.94 -10.06 -5.38
N ASP A 398 -31.16 -10.49 -5.71
CA ASP A 398 -31.84 -10.08 -6.94
C ASP A 398 -32.69 -8.81 -6.73
N ASP A 399 -33.28 -8.31 -7.78
CA ASP A 399 -34.13 -7.12 -7.81
C ASP A 399 -35.45 -7.28 -7.05
N HIS A 400 -35.84 -8.52 -6.73
CA HIS A 400 -36.98 -8.87 -5.86
C HIS A 400 -36.59 -8.96 -4.39
N GLY A 401 -35.31 -8.74 -4.03
CA GLY A 401 -34.81 -8.79 -2.65
C GLY A 401 -34.49 -10.19 -2.11
N LYS A 402 -34.52 -11.23 -2.97
CA LYS A 402 -34.08 -12.57 -2.61
C LYS A 402 -32.56 -12.58 -2.49
N THR A 403 -32.05 -12.87 -1.29
CA THR A 403 -30.62 -13.07 -1.04
C THR A 403 -30.20 -14.50 -1.38
N TYR A 404 -28.95 -14.65 -1.85
CA TYR A 404 -28.32 -15.94 -2.14
C TYR A 404 -27.31 -16.32 -1.06
N GLU A 405 -26.96 -17.61 -1.00
CA GLU A 405 -25.98 -18.10 -0.05
C GLU A 405 -24.62 -17.41 -0.24
N PRO A 406 -23.92 -17.07 0.86
CA PRO A 406 -22.59 -16.45 0.80
C PRO A 406 -21.59 -17.32 0.07
N VAL A 407 -20.84 -16.74 -0.90
CA VAL A 407 -19.72 -17.43 -1.52
C VAL A 407 -18.49 -17.24 -0.68
N THR A 408 -17.90 -18.34 -0.25
CA THR A 408 -16.68 -18.41 0.55
C THR A 408 -15.60 -19.20 -0.18
N PHE A 409 -14.35 -19.06 0.28
CA PHE A 409 -13.20 -19.68 -0.38
C PHE A 409 -12.43 -20.54 0.64
N GLY A 410 -11.90 -21.68 0.18
CA GLY A 410 -11.35 -22.73 1.03
C GLY A 410 -9.93 -22.49 1.60
N GLU A 411 -9.51 -21.23 1.78
CA GLU A 411 -8.23 -20.85 2.38
C GLU A 411 -8.45 -20.22 3.77
N ALA A 412 -7.55 -20.48 4.71
CA ALA A 412 -7.63 -19.91 6.07
C ALA A 412 -7.50 -18.38 6.08
N ALA A 413 -6.77 -17.84 5.12
CA ALA A 413 -6.58 -16.41 4.89
C ALA A 413 -6.32 -16.17 3.41
N TYR A 414 -6.94 -15.17 2.83
CA TYR A 414 -6.81 -14.84 1.41
C TYR A 414 -7.05 -13.36 1.16
N LYS A 415 -6.62 -12.93 -0.01
CA LYS A 415 -7.01 -11.65 -0.59
C LYS A 415 -7.94 -11.93 -1.76
N LEU A 416 -9.01 -11.16 -1.84
CA LEU A 416 -10.00 -11.19 -2.90
C LEU A 416 -10.08 -9.81 -3.54
N THR A 417 -10.00 -9.76 -4.87
CA THR A 417 -10.19 -8.53 -5.62
C THR A 417 -11.18 -8.79 -6.74
N VAL A 418 -12.28 -8.04 -6.78
CA VAL A 418 -13.23 -8.12 -7.88
C VAL A 418 -12.67 -7.35 -9.07
N GLN A 419 -12.62 -8.02 -10.21
CA GLN A 419 -12.16 -7.43 -11.46
C GLN A 419 -13.31 -6.75 -12.20
N PRO A 420 -13.07 -5.67 -12.95
CA PRO A 420 -14.09 -5.06 -13.77
C PRO A 420 -14.72 -6.08 -14.75
N THR A 421 -16.03 -5.98 -14.94
CA THR A 421 -16.80 -6.72 -15.92
C THR A 421 -17.94 -5.85 -16.45
N GLU A 422 -18.50 -6.17 -17.61
CA GLU A 422 -19.66 -5.46 -18.13
C GLU A 422 -20.81 -5.48 -17.10
N TYR A 423 -21.55 -4.39 -16.99
CA TYR A 423 -22.70 -4.26 -16.08
C TYR A 423 -23.76 -5.36 -16.30
N GLY A 424 -23.96 -5.81 -17.56
CA GLY A 424 -24.87 -6.88 -17.92
C GLY A 424 -24.44 -8.29 -17.51
N ALA A 425 -23.25 -8.47 -16.90
CA ALA A 425 -22.79 -9.79 -16.47
C ALA A 425 -23.60 -10.29 -15.26
N ASP A 426 -23.89 -11.61 -15.23
CA ASP A 426 -24.55 -12.30 -14.11
C ASP A 426 -23.57 -12.95 -13.11
N PHE A 427 -22.29 -12.60 -13.22
CA PHE A 427 -21.20 -13.14 -12.42
C PHE A 427 -20.26 -12.03 -11.95
N LEU A 428 -19.41 -12.35 -10.97
CA LEU A 428 -18.20 -11.58 -10.67
C LEU A 428 -16.97 -12.32 -11.20
N LEU A 429 -16.05 -11.56 -11.79
CA LEU A 429 -14.68 -12.02 -12.04
C LEU A 429 -13.83 -11.67 -10.83
N ILE A 430 -13.29 -12.67 -10.16
CA ILE A 430 -12.55 -12.52 -8.91
C ILE A 430 -11.09 -12.94 -9.12
N ALA A 431 -10.15 -12.10 -8.73
CA ALA A 431 -8.79 -12.50 -8.50
C ALA A 431 -8.65 -12.92 -7.03
N LEU A 432 -8.47 -14.21 -6.80
CA LEU A 432 -8.30 -14.81 -5.48
C LEU A 432 -6.84 -15.26 -5.31
N GLU A 433 -6.24 -14.90 -4.20
CA GLU A 433 -4.89 -15.31 -3.84
C GLU A 433 -4.77 -15.55 -2.33
N SER A 434 -3.85 -16.41 -1.91
CA SER A 434 -3.51 -16.58 -0.50
C SER A 434 -2.00 -16.55 -0.31
N PRO A 435 -1.47 -16.41 0.91
CA PRO A 435 -0.02 -16.42 1.11
C PRO A 435 0.73 -17.62 0.52
N ARG A 436 0.03 -18.74 0.29
CA ARG A 436 0.58 -19.97 -0.29
C ARG A 436 0.08 -20.30 -1.70
N MET A 437 -0.84 -19.50 -2.24
CA MET A 437 -1.49 -19.76 -3.53
C MET A 437 -1.40 -18.51 -4.40
N PRO A 438 -0.73 -18.59 -5.57
CA PRO A 438 -0.71 -17.49 -6.54
C PRO A 438 -2.12 -17.08 -6.98
N PRO A 439 -2.28 -15.88 -7.57
CA PRO A 439 -3.57 -15.43 -8.06
C PRO A 439 -4.24 -16.44 -9.00
N GLN A 440 -5.51 -16.69 -8.74
CA GLN A 440 -6.41 -17.41 -9.61
C GLN A 440 -7.56 -16.48 -10.01
N TRP A 441 -7.89 -16.44 -11.28
CA TRP A 441 -9.05 -15.71 -11.77
C TRP A 441 -10.23 -16.65 -11.85
N ILE A 442 -11.27 -16.33 -11.10
CA ILE A 442 -12.44 -17.16 -10.86
C ILE A 442 -13.67 -16.42 -11.37
N ARG A 443 -14.43 -17.04 -12.24
CA ARG A 443 -15.81 -16.64 -12.53
C ARG A 443 -16.69 -17.18 -11.40
N CYS A 444 -17.31 -16.27 -10.68
CA CYS A 444 -18.23 -16.59 -9.59
C CYS A 444 -19.66 -16.29 -10.03
N ASP A 445 -20.47 -17.32 -10.26
CA ASP A 445 -21.90 -17.18 -10.54
C ASP A 445 -22.62 -16.69 -9.27
N LEU A 446 -23.34 -15.57 -9.40
CA LEU A 446 -23.96 -14.91 -8.25
C LEU A 446 -25.24 -15.57 -7.75
N ARG A 447 -25.89 -16.40 -8.56
CA ARG A 447 -27.15 -17.10 -8.19
C ARG A 447 -26.88 -18.46 -7.57
N THR A 448 -25.91 -19.18 -8.10
CA THR A 448 -25.61 -20.56 -7.69
C THR A 448 -24.42 -20.65 -6.74
N GLY A 449 -23.59 -19.60 -6.65
CA GLY A 449 -22.32 -19.62 -5.94
C GLY A 449 -21.23 -20.46 -6.62
N THR A 450 -21.51 -20.96 -7.87
CA THR A 450 -20.56 -21.80 -8.60
C THR A 450 -19.30 -21.03 -8.95
N GLN A 451 -18.15 -21.62 -8.63
CA GLN A 451 -16.82 -21.05 -8.86
C GLN A 451 -16.14 -21.81 -10.01
N THR A 452 -15.81 -21.12 -11.09
CA THR A 452 -15.06 -21.67 -12.22
C THR A 452 -13.72 -20.97 -12.36
N ILE A 453 -12.61 -21.69 -12.18
CA ILE A 453 -11.26 -21.14 -12.38
C ILE A 453 -11.04 -20.95 -13.88
N LEU A 454 -10.85 -19.71 -14.32
CA LEU A 454 -10.57 -19.35 -15.71
C LEU A 454 -9.07 -19.43 -16.02
N SER A 455 -8.24 -18.97 -15.09
CA SER A 455 -6.78 -19.03 -15.19
C SER A 455 -6.13 -18.98 -13.82
N SER A 456 -4.89 -19.42 -13.75
CA SER A 456 -4.04 -19.33 -12.56
C SER A 456 -2.68 -18.80 -12.94
N GLU A 457 -2.13 -17.89 -12.13
CA GLU A 457 -0.80 -17.37 -12.38
C GLU A 457 0.25 -18.46 -12.21
N ASN A 458 1.04 -18.69 -13.25
CA ASN A 458 2.16 -19.63 -13.19
C ASN A 458 3.41 -18.92 -12.70
N VAL A 459 3.78 -19.15 -11.45
CA VAL A 459 4.96 -18.56 -10.83
C VAL A 459 6.15 -19.51 -10.96
N PRO A 460 7.21 -19.16 -11.73
CA PRO A 460 8.37 -20.01 -11.93
C PRO A 460 9.03 -20.38 -10.59
N GLY A 461 9.42 -21.64 -10.44
CA GLY A 461 10.09 -22.14 -9.23
C GLY A 461 9.22 -22.12 -7.95
N SER A 462 7.92 -21.88 -8.08
CA SER A 462 7.00 -22.02 -6.94
C SER A 462 6.82 -23.50 -6.59
N ARG A 463 6.78 -23.78 -5.29
CA ARG A 463 6.41 -25.10 -4.78
C ARG A 463 4.87 -25.21 -4.74
N PRO A 464 4.31 -26.40 -4.80
CA PRO A 464 2.86 -26.59 -4.70
C PRO A 464 2.33 -26.08 -3.34
N LYS A 465 1.07 -25.61 -3.32
CA LYS A 465 0.48 -24.96 -2.13
C LYS A 465 0.53 -25.83 -0.86
N ASN A 466 0.51 -27.15 -0.99
CA ASN A 466 0.61 -28.07 0.13
C ASN A 466 2.03 -28.18 0.72
N ALA A 467 3.06 -27.60 0.09
CA ALA A 467 4.38 -27.44 0.68
C ALA A 467 4.42 -26.38 1.79
N TYR A 468 3.35 -25.59 1.92
CA TYR A 468 3.23 -24.51 2.89
C TYR A 468 2.00 -24.70 3.77
N ALA A 469 2.20 -24.56 5.08
CA ALA A 469 1.13 -24.50 6.06
C ALA A 469 0.67 -23.05 6.23
N LEU A 470 -0.63 -22.80 6.05
CA LEU A 470 -1.28 -21.52 6.29
C LEU A 470 -2.34 -21.71 7.37
N LYS A 471 -2.26 -20.93 8.45
CA LYS A 471 -3.18 -21.02 9.58
C LYS A 471 -3.64 -19.63 10.02
N ARG A 472 -4.88 -19.54 10.53
CA ARG A 472 -5.39 -18.43 11.30
C ARG A 472 -5.40 -18.84 12.78
N LEU A 473 -4.53 -18.21 13.57
CA LEU A 473 -4.46 -18.39 15.02
C LEU A 473 -5.11 -17.18 15.72
N HIS A 474 -5.31 -17.27 17.03
CA HIS A 474 -5.82 -16.19 17.85
C HIS A 474 -4.94 -15.98 19.08
N ALA A 475 -4.45 -14.77 19.26
CA ALA A 475 -3.78 -14.36 20.50
C ALA A 475 -4.78 -13.73 21.45
N ARG A 476 -4.71 -14.08 22.72
CA ARG A 476 -5.57 -13.46 23.75
C ARG A 476 -4.87 -12.19 24.25
N ALA A 477 -5.49 -11.04 24.01
CA ALA A 477 -5.07 -9.76 24.57
C ALA A 477 -5.35 -9.70 26.08
N SER A 478 -4.74 -8.76 26.77
CA SER A 478 -4.86 -8.60 28.24
C SER A 478 -6.28 -8.31 28.71
N ASP A 479 -7.12 -7.73 27.85
CA ASP A 479 -8.54 -7.47 28.10
C ASP A 479 -9.46 -8.64 27.66
N GLY A 480 -8.87 -9.76 27.22
CA GLY A 480 -9.59 -10.96 26.80
C GLY A 480 -9.96 -11.02 25.32
N ALA A 481 -9.78 -9.93 24.55
CA ALA A 481 -10.05 -9.91 23.13
C ALA A 481 -9.18 -10.95 22.38
N LEU A 482 -9.74 -11.62 21.37
CA LEU A 482 -9.05 -12.57 20.54
C LEU A 482 -8.54 -11.88 19.27
N VAL A 483 -7.23 -11.65 19.20
CA VAL A 483 -6.55 -10.99 18.08
C VAL A 483 -6.20 -12.03 17.03
N PRO A 484 -6.71 -11.94 15.78
CA PRO A 484 -6.38 -12.90 14.74
C PRO A 484 -4.91 -12.77 14.32
N VAL A 485 -4.26 -13.90 14.06
CA VAL A 485 -2.88 -13.97 13.57
C VAL A 485 -2.81 -14.92 12.38
N THR A 486 -2.46 -14.41 11.20
CA THR A 486 -2.19 -15.26 10.03
C THR A 486 -0.76 -15.74 10.11
N VAL A 487 -0.54 -17.04 9.97
CA VAL A 487 0.79 -17.65 10.01
C VAL A 487 1.03 -18.48 8.75
N LEU A 488 2.18 -18.25 8.10
CA LEU A 488 2.67 -19.02 6.96
C LEU A 488 4.06 -19.57 7.25
N HIS A 489 4.26 -20.87 6.99
CA HIS A 489 5.58 -21.49 7.07
C HIS A 489 5.67 -22.70 6.10
N SER A 490 6.87 -23.14 5.78
CA SER A 490 7.06 -24.42 5.08
C SER A 490 6.61 -25.58 5.96
N THR A 491 5.98 -26.61 5.38
CA THR A 491 5.53 -27.79 6.12
C THR A 491 6.68 -28.57 6.77
N ILE A 492 7.91 -28.39 6.29
CA ILE A 492 9.12 -28.98 6.89
C ILE A 492 9.73 -28.14 8.02
N THR A 493 9.25 -26.90 8.23
CA THR A 493 9.72 -26.04 9.33
C THR A 493 9.27 -26.63 10.67
N LYS A 494 10.22 -26.89 11.56
CA LYS A 494 9.93 -27.39 12.91
C LYS A 494 9.38 -26.28 13.79
N LEU A 495 8.28 -26.54 14.46
CA LEU A 495 7.67 -25.63 15.43
C LEU A 495 8.17 -25.99 16.86
N ASP A 496 9.46 -25.87 17.06
CA ASP A 496 10.17 -26.18 18.32
C ASP A 496 10.69 -24.93 19.06
N GLY A 497 10.33 -23.74 18.55
CA GLY A 497 10.79 -22.44 19.05
C GLY A 497 12.12 -21.98 18.45
N ALA A 498 12.76 -22.77 17.58
CA ALA A 498 14.04 -22.41 16.98
C ALA A 498 13.92 -21.63 15.67
N ALA A 499 12.77 -21.70 14.97
CA ALA A 499 12.58 -21.05 13.69
C ALA A 499 12.65 -19.51 13.81
N PRO A 500 13.35 -18.83 12.90
CA PRO A 500 13.27 -17.37 12.78
C PRO A 500 11.88 -16.96 12.28
N LEU A 501 11.40 -15.79 12.73
CA LEU A 501 10.06 -15.31 12.43
C LEU A 501 10.08 -13.84 12.01
N LEU A 502 9.35 -13.53 10.94
CA LEU A 502 9.05 -12.15 10.53
C LEU A 502 7.60 -11.83 10.94
N LEU A 503 7.44 -10.93 11.91
CA LEU A 503 6.14 -10.45 12.39
C LEU A 503 5.85 -9.07 11.81
N THR A 504 4.67 -8.92 11.22
CA THR A 504 4.17 -7.65 10.67
C THR A 504 2.77 -7.34 11.16
N GLY A 505 2.35 -6.07 11.04
CA GLY A 505 1.02 -5.59 11.35
C GLY A 505 0.87 -4.13 10.94
N TYR A 506 -0.36 -3.59 11.03
CA TYR A 506 -0.63 -2.20 10.68
C TYR A 506 -1.40 -1.46 11.79
N GLY A 507 -2.65 -1.83 12.03
CA GLY A 507 -3.46 -1.38 13.16
C GLY A 507 -3.84 0.10 13.17
N ALA A 508 -4.13 0.69 12.02
CA ALA A 508 -4.52 2.10 11.90
C ALA A 508 -5.55 2.31 10.79
N TYR A 509 -6.30 3.41 10.85
CA TYR A 509 -7.22 3.90 9.81
C TYR A 509 -8.38 2.96 9.48
N GLY A 510 -8.64 1.93 10.27
CA GLY A 510 -9.57 0.88 9.89
C GLY A 510 -9.10 0.01 8.74
N TYR A 511 -7.82 0.11 8.36
CA TYR A 511 -7.25 -0.69 7.29
C TYR A 511 -7.08 -2.14 7.72
N SER A 512 -7.73 -3.06 7.00
CA SER A 512 -7.57 -4.50 7.19
C SER A 512 -6.34 -5.00 6.43
N TYR A 513 -5.40 -5.64 7.13
CA TYR A 513 -4.20 -6.17 6.49
C TYR A 513 -4.54 -7.42 5.67
N GLU A 514 -4.63 -7.27 4.36
CA GLU A 514 -4.94 -8.36 3.45
C GLU A 514 -3.73 -9.25 3.19
N THR A 515 -3.93 -10.56 3.27
CA THR A 515 -2.88 -11.55 3.17
C THR A 515 -2.89 -12.22 1.80
N GLY A 516 -2.33 -11.54 0.81
CA GLY A 516 -2.18 -12.05 -0.54
C GLY A 516 -0.89 -12.87 -0.75
N TYR A 517 -0.71 -13.34 -1.97
CA TYR A 517 0.49 -14.05 -2.40
C TYR A 517 1.68 -13.11 -2.57
N SER A 518 2.84 -13.53 -2.09
CA SER A 518 4.10 -12.83 -2.33
C SER A 518 5.19 -13.83 -2.68
N ALA A 519 5.55 -13.87 -3.97
CA ALA A 519 6.67 -14.69 -4.43
C ALA A 519 8.00 -14.34 -3.75
N SER A 520 8.16 -13.06 -3.38
CA SER A 520 9.33 -12.57 -2.65
C SER A 520 9.38 -13.06 -1.20
N LEU A 521 8.22 -13.14 -0.53
CA LEU A 521 8.14 -13.67 0.83
C LEU A 521 8.58 -15.13 0.90
N LEU A 522 8.30 -15.92 -0.14
CA LEU A 522 8.70 -17.31 -0.20
C LEU A 522 10.23 -17.49 -0.17
N ALA A 523 11.01 -16.47 -0.51
CA ALA A 523 12.46 -16.51 -0.33
C ALA A 523 12.88 -16.64 1.15
N LEU A 524 12.10 -16.09 2.09
CA LEU A 524 12.29 -16.33 3.53
C LEU A 524 11.72 -17.66 3.98
N ILE A 525 10.50 -17.99 3.55
CA ILE A 525 9.80 -19.21 3.97
C ILE A 525 10.57 -20.47 3.57
N ASP A 526 11.14 -20.49 2.36
CA ASP A 526 11.95 -21.60 1.86
C ASP A 526 13.31 -21.74 2.59
N ARG A 527 13.73 -20.71 3.34
CA ARG A 527 14.87 -20.73 4.28
C ARG A 527 14.48 -21.15 5.70
N GLY A 528 13.26 -21.63 5.90
CA GLY A 528 12.77 -22.09 7.20
C GLY A 528 12.21 -20.98 8.10
N TRP A 529 12.04 -19.77 7.58
CA TRP A 529 11.39 -18.69 8.31
C TRP A 529 9.88 -18.93 8.43
N ILE A 530 9.32 -18.37 9.49
CA ILE A 530 7.87 -18.22 9.67
C ILE A 530 7.51 -16.77 9.39
N TRP A 531 6.44 -16.54 8.64
CA TRP A 531 5.84 -15.22 8.50
C TRP A 531 4.53 -15.16 9.27
N ALA A 532 4.33 -14.07 9.99
CA ALA A 532 3.11 -13.85 10.73
C ALA A 532 2.60 -12.42 10.55
N VAL A 533 1.27 -12.28 10.42
CA VAL A 533 0.54 -10.99 10.43
C VAL A 533 -0.32 -10.93 11.67
N ALA A 534 -0.08 -9.95 12.52
CA ALA A 534 -0.94 -9.62 13.64
C ALA A 534 -2.04 -8.65 13.18
N HIS A 535 -3.29 -9.11 13.17
CA HIS A 535 -4.47 -8.31 12.79
C HIS A 535 -4.99 -7.54 14.00
N VAL A 536 -4.16 -6.62 14.48
CA VAL A 536 -4.41 -5.88 15.72
C VAL A 536 -5.56 -4.89 15.60
N ARG A 537 -6.19 -4.53 16.70
CA ARG A 537 -7.19 -3.46 16.75
C ARG A 537 -6.63 -2.15 16.20
N GLY A 538 -7.51 -1.36 15.58
CA GLY A 538 -7.18 -0.21 14.74
C GLY A 538 -7.26 -0.52 13.24
N GLY A 539 -7.28 -1.83 12.85
CA GLY A 539 -7.79 -2.33 11.59
C GLY A 539 -9.31 -2.57 11.64
N SER A 540 -9.88 -3.20 10.60
CA SER A 540 -11.31 -3.55 10.53
C SER A 540 -11.53 -5.04 10.27
N GLU A 541 -10.60 -5.90 10.63
CA GLU A 541 -10.67 -7.33 10.36
C GLU A 541 -11.88 -8.00 11.04
N LYS A 542 -12.32 -7.46 12.17
CA LYS A 542 -13.47 -7.94 12.94
C LYS A 542 -14.58 -6.91 13.02
N GLY A 543 -14.76 -6.10 11.98
CA GLY A 543 -15.77 -5.07 11.94
C GLY A 543 -15.28 -3.70 12.40
N ARG A 544 -16.18 -2.72 12.37
CA ARG A 544 -15.85 -1.34 12.72
C ARG A 544 -15.49 -1.18 14.20
N GLU A 545 -16.10 -1.97 15.08
CA GLU A 545 -15.74 -1.97 16.51
C GLU A 545 -14.24 -2.23 16.72
N TRP A 546 -13.62 -3.07 15.86
CA TRP A 546 -12.20 -3.36 15.90
C TRP A 546 -11.34 -2.12 15.65
N PHE A 547 -11.79 -1.24 14.76
CA PHE A 547 -11.18 0.06 14.52
C PHE A 547 -11.38 1.02 15.69
N GLU A 548 -12.63 1.16 16.17
CA GLU A 548 -12.99 2.09 17.24
C GLU A 548 -12.31 1.75 18.58
N ALA A 549 -12.00 0.47 18.80
CA ALA A 549 -11.33 0.00 20.02
C ALA A 549 -9.86 0.42 20.13
N ALA A 550 -9.26 0.99 19.06
CA ALA A 550 -7.84 1.39 19.08
C ALA A 550 -7.57 2.69 18.34
N ARG A 551 -8.49 3.63 18.30
CA ARG A 551 -8.25 4.98 17.79
C ARG A 551 -8.22 6.03 18.90
N GLN A 552 -7.66 7.20 18.62
CA GLN A 552 -7.55 8.34 19.54
C GLN A 552 -6.94 7.90 20.89
N LEU A 553 -7.61 8.18 22.00
CA LEU A 553 -7.13 7.85 23.36
C LEU A 553 -7.11 6.34 23.69
N LYS A 554 -7.39 5.48 22.68
CA LYS A 554 -7.30 4.01 22.81
C LYS A 554 -6.15 3.41 21.99
N LYS A 555 -5.31 4.21 21.34
CA LYS A 555 -4.30 3.76 20.37
C LYS A 555 -3.33 2.71 20.92
N LYS A 556 -2.97 2.79 22.19
CA LYS A 556 -2.07 1.81 22.84
C LYS A 556 -2.57 0.37 22.77
N THR A 557 -3.87 0.16 22.58
CA THR A 557 -4.48 -1.16 22.38
C THR A 557 -3.86 -1.89 21.19
N SER A 558 -3.56 -1.18 20.07
CA SER A 558 -2.86 -1.81 18.92
C SER A 558 -1.48 -2.36 19.31
N PHE A 559 -0.76 -1.66 20.17
CA PHE A 559 0.60 -2.06 20.58
C PHE A 559 0.56 -3.25 21.53
N THR A 560 -0.35 -3.24 22.51
CA THR A 560 -0.53 -4.37 23.45
C THR A 560 -1.03 -5.62 22.74
N ASP A 561 -1.94 -5.48 21.76
CA ASP A 561 -2.37 -6.59 20.90
C ASP A 561 -1.19 -7.20 20.14
N PHE A 562 -0.32 -6.36 19.57
CA PHE A 562 0.84 -6.82 18.81
C PHE A 562 1.83 -7.59 19.68
N LEU A 563 2.06 -7.12 20.92
CA LEU A 563 2.88 -7.83 21.90
C LEU A 563 2.26 -9.17 22.29
N SER A 564 0.94 -9.20 22.53
CA SER A 564 0.22 -10.45 22.84
C SER A 564 0.32 -11.47 21.70
N CYS A 565 0.28 -11.01 20.43
CA CYS A 565 0.51 -11.89 19.27
C CYS A 565 1.93 -12.48 19.28
N ALA A 566 2.95 -11.69 19.57
CA ALA A 566 4.32 -12.17 19.66
C ALA A 566 4.50 -13.17 20.82
N GLU A 567 3.95 -12.88 21.99
CA GLU A 567 4.00 -13.75 23.17
C GLU A 567 3.28 -15.08 22.91
N MET A 568 2.12 -15.06 22.23
CA MET A 568 1.40 -16.26 21.81
C MET A 568 2.26 -17.11 20.85
N LEU A 569 2.93 -16.48 19.86
CA LEU A 569 3.80 -17.19 18.91
C LEU A 569 5.02 -17.80 19.60
N ILE A 570 5.53 -17.18 20.66
CA ILE A 570 6.60 -17.73 21.51
C ILE A 570 6.07 -18.91 22.35
N ALA A 571 4.95 -18.71 23.04
CA ALA A 571 4.35 -19.74 23.90
C ALA A 571 3.93 -20.99 23.11
N SER A 572 3.46 -20.82 21.88
CA SER A 572 3.10 -21.91 20.95
C SER A 572 4.29 -22.46 20.17
N ARG A 573 5.52 -22.08 20.52
CA ARG A 573 6.79 -22.59 19.95
C ARG A 573 6.95 -22.38 18.45
N HIS A 574 6.29 -21.37 17.88
CA HIS A 574 6.57 -20.93 16.50
C HIS A 574 7.95 -20.27 16.40
N SER A 575 8.33 -19.51 17.44
CA SER A 575 9.65 -18.88 17.55
C SER A 575 10.01 -18.68 19.02
N ARG A 576 11.03 -17.86 19.31
CA ARG A 576 11.43 -17.43 20.65
C ARG A 576 11.93 -16.00 20.65
N ALA A 577 12.06 -15.41 21.85
CA ALA A 577 12.69 -14.11 22.00
C ALA A 577 14.06 -14.06 21.31
N LYS A 578 14.42 -12.91 20.72
CA LYS A 578 15.63 -12.67 19.92
C LYS A 578 15.72 -13.46 18.60
N ARG A 579 14.63 -14.14 18.18
CA ARG A 579 14.52 -14.74 16.85
C ARG A 579 13.32 -14.22 16.06
N ILE A 580 12.72 -13.12 16.53
CA ILE A 580 11.61 -12.44 15.88
C ILE A 580 12.13 -11.12 15.31
N ALA A 581 12.08 -10.97 13.99
CA ALA A 581 12.27 -9.71 13.28
C ALA A 581 10.92 -9.04 13.06
N LEU A 582 10.85 -7.72 13.20
CA LEU A 582 9.66 -6.92 12.93
C LEU A 582 9.77 -6.23 11.59
N HIS A 583 8.64 -6.12 10.87
CA HIS A 583 8.51 -5.26 9.70
C HIS A 583 7.25 -4.40 9.83
N GLY A 584 7.40 -3.09 9.62
CA GLY A 584 6.29 -2.14 9.62
C GLY A 584 6.46 -1.05 8.56
N PHE A 585 5.42 -0.82 7.76
CA PHE A 585 5.37 0.23 6.75
C PHE A 585 4.44 1.35 7.21
N SER A 586 4.84 2.63 7.01
CA SER A 586 4.00 3.80 7.30
C SER A 586 3.51 3.79 8.76
N ALA A 587 2.20 3.78 9.03
CA ALA A 587 1.63 3.61 10.38
C ALA A 587 1.97 2.25 11.01
N GLY A 588 2.27 1.20 10.22
CA GLY A 588 2.88 -0.03 10.73
C GLY A 588 4.28 0.20 11.30
N GLY A 589 4.99 1.23 10.82
CA GLY A 589 6.25 1.71 11.40
C GLY A 589 6.06 2.30 12.81
N LEU A 590 4.96 3.01 13.07
CA LEU A 590 4.56 3.42 14.42
C LEU A 590 4.38 2.19 15.33
N LEU A 591 3.67 1.16 14.84
CA LEU A 591 3.41 -0.07 15.58
C LEU A 591 4.72 -0.76 16.01
N VAL A 592 5.63 -1.01 15.06
CA VAL A 592 6.90 -1.70 15.36
C VAL A 592 7.89 -0.83 16.13
N GLY A 593 7.87 0.51 15.94
CA GLY A 593 8.66 1.46 16.72
C GLY A 593 8.23 1.50 18.18
N ALA A 594 6.91 1.53 18.44
CA ALA A 594 6.37 1.44 19.80
C ALA A 594 6.68 0.08 20.45
N ALA A 595 6.53 -1.02 19.72
CA ALA A 595 6.87 -2.37 20.19
C ALA A 595 8.36 -2.50 20.55
N ALA A 596 9.25 -1.87 19.76
CA ALA A 596 10.68 -1.84 20.05
C ALA A 596 11.02 -1.07 21.34
N ASN A 597 10.30 0.03 21.61
CA ASN A 597 10.46 0.78 22.86
C ASN A 597 9.91 0.01 24.08
N MET A 598 8.78 -0.68 23.92
CA MET A 598 8.10 -1.37 25.02
C MET A 598 8.78 -2.68 25.43
N ARG A 599 9.22 -3.48 24.45
CA ARG A 599 9.79 -4.82 24.68
C ARG A 599 11.02 -5.08 23.80
N PRO A 600 12.14 -4.34 23.98
CA PRO A 600 13.35 -4.54 23.18
C PRO A 600 13.98 -5.93 23.37
N ASP A 601 13.62 -6.62 24.45
CA ASP A 601 14.09 -7.96 24.79
C ASP A 601 13.56 -9.06 23.86
N LEU A 602 12.46 -8.83 23.14
CA LEU A 602 11.82 -9.84 22.27
C LEU A 602 12.44 -9.91 20.87
N TRP A 603 12.96 -8.80 20.34
CA TRP A 603 13.25 -8.66 18.93
C TRP A 603 14.71 -8.87 18.57
N SER A 604 14.98 -9.55 17.47
CA SER A 604 16.30 -9.63 16.85
C SER A 604 16.59 -8.38 16.02
N ALA A 605 15.61 -7.97 15.22
CA ALA A 605 15.68 -6.83 14.30
C ALA A 605 14.35 -6.09 14.20
N VAL A 606 14.39 -4.81 13.83
CA VAL A 606 13.24 -3.98 13.50
C VAL A 606 13.48 -3.32 12.14
N ILE A 607 12.59 -3.53 11.20
CA ILE A 607 12.60 -2.90 9.89
C ILE A 607 11.43 -1.93 9.83
N GLY A 608 11.74 -0.62 9.78
CA GLY A 608 10.78 0.45 9.58
C GLY A 608 10.88 0.98 8.15
N GLN A 609 9.89 0.71 7.31
CA GLN A 609 9.81 1.22 5.96
C GLN A 609 8.91 2.46 5.96
N ALA A 610 9.46 3.63 5.60
CA ALA A 610 8.79 4.94 5.72
C ALA A 610 8.03 5.10 7.06
N PRO A 611 8.68 4.83 8.23
CA PRO A 611 7.99 4.64 9.49
C PRO A 611 7.49 5.95 10.09
N PHE A 612 6.21 6.01 10.48
CA PHE A 612 5.58 7.14 11.16
C PHE A 612 5.96 7.16 12.63
N VAL A 613 7.16 7.64 12.95
CA VAL A 613 7.79 7.50 14.28
C VAL A 613 7.96 8.80 15.06
N ASP A 614 7.79 9.95 14.43
CA ASP A 614 7.87 11.29 15.07
C ASP A 614 6.47 11.90 15.22
N MET A 615 5.54 11.06 15.63
CA MET A 615 4.11 11.33 15.58
C MET A 615 3.69 12.59 16.34
N LEU A 616 4.23 12.83 17.53
CA LEU A 616 3.86 14.01 18.32
C LEU A 616 4.22 15.30 17.58
N ASN A 617 5.42 15.38 17.00
CA ASN A 617 5.86 16.57 16.26
C ASN A 617 5.05 16.75 14.97
N THR A 618 4.79 15.67 14.23
CA THR A 618 3.99 15.73 13.00
C THR A 618 2.55 16.13 13.27
N MET A 619 1.86 15.50 14.23
CA MET A 619 0.49 15.83 14.60
C MET A 619 0.35 17.21 15.26
N SER A 620 1.44 17.77 15.80
CA SER A 620 1.51 19.13 16.34
C SER A 620 1.87 20.19 15.29
N ASP A 621 2.00 19.85 14.02
CA ASP A 621 2.24 20.79 12.94
C ASP A 621 0.95 21.08 12.18
N ALA A 622 0.28 22.19 12.49
CA ALA A 622 -0.96 22.63 11.83
C ALA A 622 -0.79 22.84 10.31
N THR A 623 0.44 23.01 9.84
CA THR A 623 0.73 23.22 8.41
C THR A 623 0.89 21.92 7.63
N HIS A 624 0.99 20.78 8.34
CA HIS A 624 1.14 19.46 7.71
C HIS A 624 -0.21 18.99 7.13
N PRO A 625 -0.27 18.68 5.83
CA PRO A 625 -1.55 18.42 5.14
C PRO A 625 -2.33 17.18 5.64
N LEU A 626 -1.65 16.22 6.24
CA LEU A 626 -2.31 15.03 6.80
C LEU A 626 -2.97 15.28 8.14
N VAL A 627 -2.52 16.30 8.89
CA VAL A 627 -3.00 16.53 10.26
C VAL A 627 -4.51 16.77 10.31
N PRO A 628 -5.12 17.66 9.50
CA PRO A 628 -6.56 17.83 9.52
C PRO A 628 -7.33 16.55 9.14
N LEU A 629 -6.81 15.77 8.19
CA LEU A 629 -7.43 14.53 7.70
C LEU A 629 -7.45 13.44 8.76
N THR A 630 -6.37 13.33 9.54
CA THR A 630 -6.12 12.19 10.42
C THR A 630 -6.45 12.46 11.90
N ARG A 631 -6.84 13.69 12.24
CA ARG A 631 -7.35 14.02 13.60
C ARG A 631 -8.44 13.06 14.09
N PRO A 632 -9.41 12.65 13.27
CA PRO A 632 -10.43 11.70 13.71
C PRO A 632 -9.85 10.35 14.15
N VAL A 633 -8.68 9.96 13.64
CA VAL A 633 -7.99 8.69 13.96
C VAL A 633 -7.06 8.82 15.16
N TRP A 634 -6.28 9.91 15.20
CA TRP A 634 -5.18 10.07 16.17
C TRP A 634 -5.53 10.96 17.38
N GLY A 635 -6.52 11.84 17.25
CA GLY A 635 -6.79 12.94 18.16
C GLY A 635 -6.13 14.24 17.69
N ASP A 636 -6.45 15.34 18.37
CA ASP A 636 -5.94 16.69 18.05
C ASP A 636 -5.01 17.22 19.16
N PRO A 637 -3.70 16.97 19.08
CA PRO A 637 -2.77 17.47 20.11
C PRO A 637 -2.56 18.99 20.03
N LEU A 638 -3.09 19.68 19.00
CA LEU A 638 -3.04 21.13 18.89
C LEU A 638 -4.07 21.82 19.78
N ALA A 639 -5.25 21.20 19.93
CA ALA A 639 -6.38 21.77 20.65
C ALA A 639 -6.69 21.06 21.97
N ASP A 640 -6.32 19.77 22.09
CA ASP A 640 -6.66 18.92 23.24
C ASP A 640 -5.41 18.47 23.98
N ALA A 641 -5.32 18.89 25.24
CA ALA A 641 -4.21 18.54 26.15
C ALA A 641 -4.15 17.04 26.46
N ALA A 642 -5.31 16.37 26.55
CA ALA A 642 -5.36 14.93 26.79
C ALA A 642 -4.85 14.14 25.55
N ALA A 643 -5.21 14.56 24.35
CA ALA A 643 -4.68 13.99 23.12
C ALA A 643 -3.16 14.21 23.01
N TYR A 644 -2.67 15.40 23.36
CA TYR A 644 -1.23 15.67 23.40
C TYR A 644 -0.49 14.72 24.34
N ASP A 645 -0.92 14.64 25.60
CA ASP A 645 -0.27 13.81 26.61
C ASP A 645 -0.34 12.31 26.23
N TYR A 646 -1.45 11.89 25.64
CA TYR A 646 -1.63 10.52 25.21
C TYR A 646 -0.72 10.16 24.04
N ILE A 647 -0.64 11.00 22.99
CA ILE A 647 0.27 10.81 21.86
C ILE A 647 1.73 10.83 22.33
N ALA A 648 2.11 11.80 23.19
CA ALA A 648 3.44 11.89 23.76
C ALA A 648 3.84 10.60 24.50
N SER A 649 2.88 9.90 25.11
CA SER A 649 3.13 8.70 25.92
C SER A 649 3.42 7.43 25.10
N TYR A 650 3.30 7.46 23.76
CA TYR A 650 3.58 6.30 22.91
C TYR A 650 4.34 6.62 21.61
N SER A 651 4.42 7.88 21.18
CA SER A 651 5.16 8.26 19.98
C SER A 651 6.60 7.72 20.04
N PRO A 652 7.03 6.92 19.05
CA PRO A 652 8.30 6.19 19.15
C PRO A 652 9.53 7.08 19.40
N TYR A 653 9.58 8.24 18.75
CA TYR A 653 10.71 9.18 18.89
C TYR A 653 10.83 9.73 20.32
N GLU A 654 9.71 10.16 20.92
CA GLU A 654 9.67 10.73 22.28
C GLU A 654 9.91 9.67 23.36
N ASN A 655 9.62 8.39 23.08
CA ASN A 655 9.73 7.31 24.05
C ASN A 655 11.01 6.47 23.90
N VAL A 656 12.00 6.95 23.16
CA VAL A 656 13.34 6.35 23.16
C VAL A 656 13.98 6.54 24.55
N ARG A 657 14.41 5.42 25.16
CA ARG A 657 15.04 5.39 26.48
C ARG A 657 16.41 4.70 26.40
N THR A 658 17.24 4.89 27.40
CA THR A 658 18.52 4.16 27.52
C THR A 658 18.24 2.70 27.83
N GLN A 659 18.37 1.83 26.82
CA GLN A 659 18.10 0.39 26.91
C GLN A 659 18.75 -0.37 25.74
N PRO A 660 18.86 -1.73 25.81
CA PRO A 660 19.49 -2.53 24.77
C PRO A 660 18.54 -2.76 23.57
N TYR A 661 18.42 -1.77 22.67
CA TYR A 661 17.59 -1.89 21.47
C TYR A 661 18.05 -3.03 20.55
N PRO A 662 17.13 -3.69 19.83
CA PRO A 662 17.46 -4.60 18.73
C PRO A 662 18.22 -3.87 17.62
N ALA A 663 18.69 -4.61 16.63
CA ALA A 663 19.16 -4.01 15.38
C ALA A 663 18.00 -3.31 14.67
N VAL A 664 18.24 -2.13 14.08
CA VAL A 664 17.22 -1.33 13.39
C VAL A 664 17.68 -0.97 11.98
N LEU A 665 16.81 -1.15 11.00
CA LEU A 665 16.94 -0.60 9.65
C LEU A 665 15.70 0.25 9.35
N ALA A 666 15.86 1.56 9.27
CA ALA A 666 14.84 2.49 8.81
C ALA A 666 15.12 2.86 7.35
N THR A 667 14.10 2.81 6.50
CA THR A 667 14.18 3.26 5.10
C THR A 667 13.18 4.37 4.84
N THR A 668 13.52 5.32 3.97
CA THR A 668 12.66 6.46 3.63
C THR A 668 13.03 7.02 2.26
N ALA A 669 12.27 7.99 1.75
CA ALA A 669 12.57 8.74 0.53
C ALA A 669 12.45 10.25 0.76
N ILE A 670 13.27 11.05 0.07
CA ILE A 670 13.24 12.52 0.21
C ILE A 670 11.90 13.09 -0.24
N GLY A 671 11.30 12.51 -1.30
CA GLY A 671 10.01 12.93 -1.87
C GLY A 671 8.77 12.36 -1.18
N ASP A 672 8.92 11.70 -0.02
CA ASP A 672 7.76 11.16 0.72
C ASP A 672 6.91 12.30 1.30
N ASP A 673 5.70 12.50 0.73
CA ASP A 673 4.77 13.57 1.10
C ASP A 673 3.73 13.15 2.17
N ARG A 674 3.90 11.95 2.76
CA ARG A 674 3.07 11.42 3.85
C ARG A 674 3.85 11.33 5.15
N VAL A 675 5.00 10.65 5.10
CA VAL A 675 5.90 10.51 6.25
C VAL A 675 7.25 11.13 5.86
N GLY A 676 7.50 12.35 6.32
CA GLY A 676 8.71 13.06 5.96
C GLY A 676 9.99 12.31 6.35
N PHE A 677 10.99 12.30 5.46
CA PHE A 677 12.27 11.60 5.68
C PHE A 677 12.95 11.96 7.00
N TRP A 678 12.64 13.13 7.58
CA TRP A 678 13.16 13.57 8.87
C TRP A 678 12.65 12.73 10.04
N GLU A 679 11.50 12.10 9.96
CA GLU A 679 10.97 11.27 11.04
C GLU A 679 11.88 10.06 11.33
N PRO A 680 12.14 9.15 10.35
CA PRO A 680 13.09 8.07 10.59
C PRO A 680 14.51 8.55 10.84
N ALA A 681 14.95 9.67 10.23
CA ALA A 681 16.29 10.22 10.47
C ALA A 681 16.47 10.67 11.93
N LYS A 682 15.50 11.39 12.49
CA LYS A 682 15.50 11.80 13.92
C LYS A 682 15.42 10.59 14.83
N TRP A 683 14.56 9.63 14.50
CA TRP A 683 14.39 8.41 15.29
C TRP A 683 15.69 7.59 15.36
N VAL A 684 16.36 7.37 14.24
CA VAL A 684 17.64 6.65 14.17
C VAL A 684 18.71 7.38 14.97
N ALA A 685 18.82 8.72 14.84
CA ALA A 685 19.76 9.52 15.63
C ALA A 685 19.53 9.37 17.14
N ASN A 686 18.25 9.42 17.56
CA ASN A 686 17.88 9.28 18.97
C ASN A 686 18.12 7.85 19.50
N LEU A 687 17.79 6.83 18.72
CA LEU A 687 18.05 5.42 19.07
C LEU A 687 19.55 5.16 19.25
N ARG A 688 20.42 5.65 18.37
CA ARG A 688 21.89 5.49 18.48
C ARG A 688 22.43 6.08 19.75
N ARG A 689 21.91 7.24 20.16
CA ARG A 689 22.32 7.90 21.39
C ARG A 689 22.00 7.10 22.66
N HIS A 690 20.86 6.40 22.64
CA HIS A 690 20.31 5.74 23.82
C HIS A 690 20.47 4.22 23.83
N SER A 691 20.85 3.62 22.69
CA SER A 691 21.02 2.17 22.63
C SER A 691 22.29 1.73 23.34
N THR A 692 22.15 0.72 24.23
CA THR A 692 23.28 0.10 24.97
C THR A 692 23.67 -1.26 24.37
N SER A 693 22.98 -1.75 23.32
CA SER A 693 23.20 -3.08 22.78
C SER A 693 24.44 -3.22 21.90
N GLY A 694 24.94 -2.12 21.33
CA GLY A 694 26.00 -2.13 20.33
C GLY A 694 25.58 -2.74 18.97
N LYS A 695 24.28 -3.06 18.77
CA LYS A 695 23.73 -3.55 17.50
C LYS A 695 23.60 -2.42 16.47
N PRO A 696 23.62 -2.72 15.16
CA PRO A 696 23.50 -1.71 14.13
C PRO A 696 22.12 -1.03 14.16
N ILE A 697 22.12 0.29 14.08
CA ILE A 697 20.94 1.13 13.92
C ILE A 697 21.18 1.97 12.67
N LEU A 698 20.47 1.69 11.60
CA LEU A 698 20.76 2.14 10.25
C LEU A 698 19.61 2.96 9.68
N LEU A 699 19.98 3.99 8.89
CA LEU A 699 19.09 4.75 8.05
C LEU A 699 19.51 4.56 6.59
N HIS A 700 18.53 4.34 5.70
CA HIS A 700 18.73 4.40 4.27
C HIS A 700 17.68 5.30 3.64
N THR A 701 18.13 6.33 2.91
CA THR A 701 17.25 7.34 2.28
C THR A 701 17.36 7.25 0.76
N GLU A 702 16.25 6.97 0.08
CA GLU A 702 16.17 7.05 -1.37
C GLU A 702 16.11 8.52 -1.81
N THR A 703 16.89 8.86 -2.84
CA THR A 703 16.92 10.23 -3.40
C THR A 703 15.88 10.45 -4.48
N SER A 704 15.26 9.38 -4.99
CA SER A 704 14.17 9.38 -5.97
C SER A 704 13.02 8.53 -5.45
N GLY A 705 11.80 8.84 -5.90
CA GLY A 705 10.60 8.17 -5.41
C GLY A 705 9.95 8.90 -4.23
N GLY A 706 8.79 8.40 -3.82
CA GLY A 706 7.95 8.95 -2.75
C GLY A 706 7.61 7.89 -1.69
N HIS A 707 6.43 8.03 -1.07
CA HIS A 707 5.98 7.14 0.02
C HIS A 707 5.98 5.65 -0.34
N GLN A 708 5.69 5.32 -1.59
CA GLN A 708 5.63 3.93 -2.08
C GLN A 708 7.02 3.37 -2.49
N GLY A 709 8.09 4.16 -2.38
CA GLY A 709 9.45 3.73 -2.72
C GLY A 709 9.82 3.93 -4.19
N ALA A 710 10.65 3.04 -4.71
CA ALA A 710 11.18 3.11 -6.07
C ALA A 710 10.12 2.75 -7.12
N SER A 711 10.30 3.30 -8.32
CA SER A 711 9.50 2.97 -9.50
C SER A 711 10.14 1.79 -10.24
N GLY A 712 9.30 0.84 -10.64
CA GLY A 712 9.75 -0.34 -11.39
C GLY A 712 9.94 -1.58 -10.51
N ARG A 713 9.43 -2.69 -11.02
CA ARG A 713 9.32 -3.96 -10.29
C ARG A 713 10.63 -4.57 -9.80
N PHE A 714 11.76 -4.25 -10.44
CA PHE A 714 13.05 -4.81 -10.04
C PHE A 714 13.74 -3.96 -8.98
N ASP A 715 13.50 -2.65 -8.96
CA ASP A 715 14.04 -1.75 -7.94
C ASP A 715 13.41 -2.02 -6.58
N GLU A 716 12.10 -2.31 -6.55
CA GLU A 716 11.42 -2.79 -5.33
C GLU A 716 12.03 -4.09 -4.78
N LEU A 717 12.40 -5.04 -5.66
CA LEU A 717 13.05 -6.28 -5.24
C LEU A 717 14.43 -6.05 -4.62
N ALA A 718 15.18 -5.05 -5.10
CA ALA A 718 16.48 -4.72 -4.54
C ALA A 718 16.35 -4.17 -3.11
N GLN A 719 15.36 -3.30 -2.87
CA GLN A 719 15.05 -2.80 -1.53
C GLN A 719 14.62 -3.94 -0.59
N LEU A 720 13.76 -4.82 -1.07
CA LEU A 720 13.28 -5.98 -0.31
C LEU A 720 14.42 -6.96 0.01
N ALA A 721 15.33 -7.20 -0.94
CA ALA A 721 16.52 -8.04 -0.73
C ALA A 721 17.43 -7.47 0.37
N ARG A 722 17.59 -6.15 0.43
CA ARG A 722 18.33 -5.46 1.52
C ARG A 722 17.66 -5.70 2.87
N MET A 723 16.35 -5.51 2.95
CA MET A 723 15.57 -5.69 4.19
C MET A 723 15.61 -7.16 4.67
N TYR A 724 15.42 -8.11 3.77
CA TYR A 724 15.47 -9.53 4.11
C TYR A 724 16.87 -9.97 4.53
N ALA A 725 17.91 -9.51 3.81
CA ALA A 725 19.29 -9.82 4.19
C ALA A 725 19.65 -9.26 5.57
N PHE A 726 19.15 -8.06 5.91
CA PHE A 726 19.31 -7.48 7.24
C PHE A 726 18.59 -8.32 8.32
N ALA A 727 17.33 -8.71 8.06
CA ALA A 727 16.56 -9.56 8.98
C ALA A 727 17.27 -10.89 9.23
N ILE A 728 17.70 -11.58 8.17
CA ILE A 728 18.42 -12.87 8.25
C ILE A 728 19.70 -12.68 9.05
N TRP A 729 20.54 -11.71 8.67
CA TRP A 729 21.82 -11.48 9.34
C TRP A 729 21.66 -11.20 10.84
N GLN A 730 20.68 -10.37 11.24
CA GLN A 730 20.50 -9.99 12.64
C GLN A 730 19.76 -11.04 13.49
N THR A 731 19.09 -11.98 12.84
CA THR A 731 18.33 -13.03 13.54
C THR A 731 19.14 -14.34 13.65
N GLU A 732 20.08 -14.58 12.74
CA GLU A 732 20.91 -15.78 12.71
C GLU A 732 22.30 -15.56 13.33
N ALA A 733 22.67 -14.30 13.61
CA ALA A 733 23.96 -13.92 14.21
C ALA A 733 24.07 -14.25 15.71
#